data_2f82cb65918a74720748d4957453c28e
#
_entry.id   2f82cb65918a74720748d4957453c28e
#
_cell.length_a   1.000
_cell.length_b   1.000
_cell.length_c   1.000
_cell.angle_alpha   90.00
_cell.angle_beta   90.00
_cell.angle_gamma   90.00
#
_symmetry.space_group_name_H-M   'P 1'
#
loop_
_entity.id
_entity.type
_entity.pdbx_description
1 polymer ?
#
loop_
_entity_poly.entity_id
_entity_poly.type
_entity_poly.pdbx_seq_one_letter_code
_entity_poly.pdbx_strand_id
1 'polypeptide(L)'
;MIPKETVDQILDTARIEEVIGDFVTLKRRGSSYVACCPFHNEKTPSFHVTPSRGIYKCFGCGKAGSAVGFLMDHEQMTYPDALRYLARKYNIEVKEAEETVEQIAARQRSESLMAVSEFARQFFCDQLKDGEGRAVGYRYYRTRGIEDTTMEKWSLGWAPSGKTALVDAARAAGYKDEFLVAAGLAIQQDDGTLIDKFRERVMFPIHSLSGRVIAYSGRTLKADNPAKYVNSPETEIYVKSRNLLGVYFAKGEIAKQDRCILVEGNVDVVMMHQIGITNVVASCGTSLTEEQIRIIKKFTENITIMYDGDKAGLHAAVRAIGLILKEGMNPRVVFLPDGDDPDSFSRKHTLEEVKEFISANEKDGIAFKTDLLLGEAGDDPLKKANLINEIADTVADIPDAIKRQVYVDTVARRFGIEADIIQDRVRRTRDTNHRAEASRRSSERPAEAGSEGLSRGLIGREPQGDNRGAEPPSGGEGAILAPSERELLGFILRYGCTELKFETDSEFYDPNGAQTVAEFIDAALAGDNLQFSNPAFQSAYETYFELYDEGLDQDAIVRNLLDGENRTVAGVVADLATEKYELTVHNFSDALTTTDSWLVTYVPRAILAYHDKRLQAQQNRINRELATAGPSEATKLLEELQSINALKKTINIKLGRIKK
;
A
#
# COMPACT_ATOMS: atom_id res chain seq x y z
N MET A 1 15.74 17.00 9.60
CA MET A 1 15.92 16.22 8.36
C MET A 1 17.35 15.77 8.28
N ILE A 2 17.65 14.51 7.94
CA ILE A 2 19.04 14.03 7.83
C ILE A 2 19.69 14.71 6.61
N PRO A 3 20.86 15.35 6.73
CA PRO A 3 21.52 16.00 5.61
C PRO A 3 21.86 15.02 4.47
N LYS A 4 21.79 15.47 3.21
CA LYS A 4 22.05 14.62 2.04
C LYS A 4 23.41 13.90 2.15
N GLU A 5 24.47 14.61 2.53
CA GLU A 5 25.82 14.04 2.73
C GLU A 5 25.84 12.88 3.75
N THR A 6 25.05 12.99 4.83
CA THR A 6 24.95 11.94 5.84
C THR A 6 24.10 10.77 5.33
N VAL A 7 23.05 11.06 4.54
CA VAL A 7 22.25 10.01 3.87
C VAL A 7 23.16 9.23 2.92
N ASP A 8 23.90 9.91 2.05
CA ASP A 8 24.81 9.28 1.09
C ASP A 8 25.86 8.42 1.82
N GLN A 9 26.45 8.94 2.90
CA GLN A 9 27.41 8.18 3.72
C GLN A 9 26.78 6.91 4.34
N ILE A 10 25.55 6.99 4.82
CA ILE A 10 24.81 5.82 5.37
C ILE A 10 24.58 4.78 4.28
N LEU A 11 24.11 5.21 3.12
CA LEU A 11 23.78 4.34 1.99
C LEU A 11 25.04 3.67 1.41
N ASP A 12 26.15 4.40 1.28
CA ASP A 12 27.43 3.87 0.79
C ASP A 12 28.06 2.86 1.76
N THR A 13 27.82 3.04 3.06
CA THR A 13 28.37 2.16 4.09
C THR A 13 27.52 0.91 4.30
N ALA A 14 26.23 0.99 4.05
CA ALA A 14 25.27 -0.07 4.32
C ALA A 14 25.46 -1.27 3.37
N ARG A 15 25.89 -2.41 3.92
CA ARG A 15 26.02 -3.68 3.18
C ARG A 15 24.75 -4.47 3.29
N ILE A 16 24.09 -4.68 2.17
CA ILE A 16 22.77 -5.32 2.12
C ILE A 16 22.77 -6.72 2.72
N GLU A 17 23.82 -7.51 2.50
CA GLU A 17 23.95 -8.86 3.07
C GLU A 17 24.09 -8.84 4.60
N GLU A 18 24.70 -7.82 5.17
CA GLU A 18 24.84 -7.65 6.62
C GLU A 18 23.52 -7.16 7.25
N VAL A 19 22.81 -6.26 6.55
CA VAL A 19 21.54 -5.73 7.02
C VAL A 19 20.45 -6.81 6.99
N ILE A 20 20.31 -7.52 5.88
CA ILE A 20 19.33 -8.60 5.74
C ILE A 20 19.73 -9.79 6.62
N GLY A 21 21.02 -10.04 6.80
CA GLY A 21 21.54 -11.11 7.64
C GLY A 21 21.16 -11.01 9.12
N ASP A 22 20.82 -9.82 9.63
CA ASP A 22 20.30 -9.63 10.98
C ASP A 22 18.91 -10.25 11.17
N PHE A 23 18.14 -10.39 10.09
CA PHE A 23 16.73 -10.82 10.12
C PHE A 23 16.52 -12.18 9.46
N VAL A 24 17.36 -12.53 8.46
CA VAL A 24 17.17 -13.71 7.62
C VAL A 24 18.48 -14.50 7.53
N THR A 25 18.41 -15.82 7.72
CA THR A 25 19.59 -16.68 7.54
C THR A 25 19.96 -16.81 6.07
N LEU A 26 20.98 -16.08 5.65
CA LEU A 26 21.47 -16.07 4.28
C LEU A 26 22.45 -17.23 4.02
N LYS A 27 22.28 -17.94 2.90
CA LYS A 27 23.21 -18.97 2.42
C LYS A 27 23.94 -18.45 1.18
N ARG A 28 25.27 -18.48 1.20
CA ARG A 28 26.10 -18.01 0.07
C ARG A 28 25.93 -18.93 -1.14
N ARG A 29 25.73 -18.32 -2.33
CA ARG A 29 25.65 -19.01 -3.61
C ARG A 29 26.45 -18.22 -4.65
N GLY A 30 27.71 -18.59 -4.88
CA GLY A 30 28.64 -17.82 -5.73
C GLY A 30 28.92 -16.45 -5.17
N SER A 31 28.68 -15.39 -5.95
CA SER A 31 28.81 -13.98 -5.57
C SER A 31 27.60 -13.40 -4.84
N SER A 32 26.49 -14.16 -4.78
CA SER A 32 25.23 -13.75 -4.19
C SER A 32 24.86 -14.60 -2.98
N TYR A 33 23.79 -14.21 -2.28
CA TYR A 33 23.20 -14.98 -1.19
C TYR A 33 21.76 -15.36 -1.51
N VAL A 34 21.29 -16.48 -0.94
CA VAL A 34 19.91 -16.96 -1.08
C VAL A 34 19.33 -17.33 0.26
N ALA A 35 18.02 -17.14 0.41
CA ALA A 35 17.25 -17.52 1.59
C ALA A 35 15.80 -17.85 1.22
N CYS A 36 15.04 -18.42 2.17
CA CYS A 36 13.58 -18.37 2.10
C CYS A 36 13.12 -16.93 2.36
N CYS A 37 12.15 -16.49 1.60
CA CYS A 37 11.68 -15.12 1.63
C CYS A 37 11.00 -14.78 2.98
N PRO A 38 11.33 -13.66 3.62
CA PRO A 38 10.66 -13.24 4.85
C PRO A 38 9.29 -12.62 4.60
N PHE A 39 8.95 -12.30 3.34
CA PHE A 39 7.72 -11.63 2.96
C PHE A 39 6.59 -12.57 2.54
N HIS A 40 6.88 -13.84 2.20
CA HIS A 40 5.89 -14.86 1.89
C HIS A 40 6.36 -16.24 2.33
N ASN A 41 5.41 -17.17 2.49
CA ASN A 41 5.72 -18.51 2.97
C ASN A 41 6.18 -19.41 1.81
N GLU A 42 7.41 -19.91 1.88
CA GLU A 42 7.97 -20.83 0.89
C GLU A 42 8.86 -21.90 1.53
N LYS A 43 8.97 -23.05 0.87
CA LYS A 43 9.87 -24.15 1.29
C LYS A 43 11.20 -24.16 0.53
N THR A 44 11.23 -23.55 -0.64
CA THR A 44 12.39 -23.51 -1.53
C THR A 44 12.92 -22.09 -1.58
N PRO A 45 14.22 -21.84 -1.32
CA PRO A 45 14.76 -20.48 -1.32
C PRO A 45 14.60 -19.78 -2.67
N SER A 46 13.85 -18.69 -2.70
CA SER A 46 13.66 -17.83 -3.87
C SER A 46 14.07 -16.38 -3.64
N PHE A 47 14.50 -16.04 -2.43
CA PHE A 47 14.95 -14.72 -2.04
C PHE A 47 16.46 -14.60 -2.28
N HIS A 48 16.85 -13.76 -3.23
CA HIS A 48 18.22 -13.52 -3.65
C HIS A 48 18.70 -12.16 -3.16
N VAL A 49 19.93 -12.10 -2.66
CA VAL A 49 20.61 -10.87 -2.27
C VAL A 49 21.89 -10.76 -3.08
N THR A 50 22.08 -9.65 -3.78
CA THR A 50 23.22 -9.39 -4.66
C THR A 50 24.04 -8.23 -4.08
N PRO A 51 25.10 -8.50 -3.30
CA PRO A 51 25.89 -7.46 -2.62
C PRO A 51 26.53 -6.47 -3.58
N SER A 52 27.03 -6.92 -4.73
CA SER A 52 27.66 -6.06 -5.73
C SER A 52 26.77 -4.96 -6.30
N ARG A 53 25.44 -5.17 -6.25
CA ARG A 53 24.44 -4.20 -6.69
C ARG A 53 23.66 -3.56 -5.54
N GLY A 54 23.90 -3.98 -4.29
CA GLY A 54 23.17 -3.47 -3.12
C GLY A 54 21.67 -3.78 -3.10
N ILE A 55 21.22 -4.83 -3.82
CA ILE A 55 19.78 -5.15 -3.98
C ILE A 55 19.43 -6.56 -3.52
N TYR A 56 18.17 -6.71 -3.08
CA TYR A 56 17.54 -8.01 -2.97
C TYR A 56 16.38 -8.15 -3.95
N LYS A 57 16.07 -9.39 -4.34
CA LYS A 57 14.88 -9.75 -5.12
C LYS A 57 14.37 -11.13 -4.76
N CYS A 58 13.08 -11.24 -4.50
CA CYS A 58 12.40 -12.51 -4.35
C CYS A 58 11.74 -12.91 -5.68
N PHE A 59 12.16 -14.04 -6.25
CA PHE A 59 11.56 -14.56 -7.49
C PHE A 59 10.23 -15.30 -7.27
N GLY A 60 9.84 -15.54 -6.01
CA GLY A 60 8.54 -16.11 -5.64
C GLY A 60 7.43 -15.07 -5.62
N CYS A 61 7.60 -14.00 -4.81
CA CYS A 61 6.58 -12.95 -4.63
C CYS A 61 6.86 -11.64 -5.38
N GLY A 62 8.01 -11.52 -6.09
CA GLY A 62 8.37 -10.33 -6.85
C GLY A 62 8.91 -9.15 -6.04
N LYS A 63 8.89 -9.18 -4.70
CA LYS A 63 9.45 -8.10 -3.87
C LYS A 63 10.94 -7.91 -4.14
N ALA A 64 11.35 -6.65 -4.31
CA ALA A 64 12.73 -6.25 -4.56
C ALA A 64 13.00 -4.88 -3.92
N GLY A 65 14.27 -4.57 -3.65
CA GLY A 65 14.66 -3.28 -3.06
C GLY A 65 16.11 -3.26 -2.58
N SER A 66 16.50 -2.13 -1.98
CA SER A 66 17.77 -1.90 -1.31
C SER A 66 17.75 -2.33 0.17
N ALA A 67 18.86 -2.13 0.89
CA ALA A 67 18.95 -2.34 2.34
C ALA A 67 17.93 -1.49 3.11
N VAL A 68 17.77 -0.21 2.74
CA VAL A 68 16.76 0.69 3.32
C VAL A 68 15.36 0.18 2.99
N GLY A 69 15.12 -0.18 1.73
CA GLY A 69 13.88 -0.73 1.28
C GLY A 69 13.47 -1.99 2.04
N PHE A 70 14.43 -2.86 2.34
CA PHE A 70 14.19 -4.06 3.14
C PHE A 70 13.72 -3.69 4.56
N LEU A 71 14.41 -2.76 5.24
CA LEU A 71 14.02 -2.32 6.59
C LEU A 71 12.64 -1.67 6.61
N MET A 72 12.32 -0.88 5.60
CA MET A 72 11.00 -0.26 5.46
C MET A 72 9.90 -1.31 5.26
N ASP A 73 10.15 -2.35 4.46
CA ASP A 73 9.17 -3.38 4.15
C ASP A 73 9.07 -4.47 5.23
N HIS A 74 10.21 -4.88 5.82
CA HIS A 74 10.26 -5.96 6.79
C HIS A 74 9.91 -5.47 8.19
N GLU A 75 10.54 -4.38 8.63
CA GLU A 75 10.38 -3.81 9.97
C GLU A 75 9.29 -2.72 10.03
N GLN A 76 8.69 -2.37 8.88
CA GLN A 76 7.68 -1.31 8.78
C GLN A 76 8.19 0.05 9.27
N MET A 77 9.48 0.31 9.04
CA MET A 77 10.11 1.57 9.38
C MET A 77 9.74 2.66 8.38
N THR A 78 9.72 3.91 8.83
CA THR A 78 9.75 5.05 7.90
C THR A 78 11.14 5.19 7.30
N TYR A 79 11.25 5.86 6.15
CA TYR A 79 12.56 6.11 5.51
C TYR A 79 13.58 6.75 6.49
N PRO A 80 13.23 7.82 7.24
CA PRO A 80 14.16 8.38 8.23
C PRO A 80 14.53 7.41 9.35
N ASP A 81 13.60 6.54 9.79
CA ASP A 81 13.88 5.56 10.84
C ASP A 81 14.80 4.45 10.35
N ALA A 82 14.63 4.00 9.11
CA ALA A 82 15.52 3.04 8.48
C ALA A 82 16.94 3.60 8.33
N LEU A 83 17.10 4.88 7.93
CA LEU A 83 18.38 5.56 7.89
C LEU A 83 19.02 5.68 9.29
N ARG A 84 18.25 6.04 10.32
CA ARG A 84 18.75 6.08 11.70
C ARG A 84 19.16 4.70 12.23
N TYR A 85 18.43 3.65 11.83
CA TYR A 85 18.80 2.27 12.15
C TYR A 85 20.17 1.92 11.54
N LEU A 86 20.35 2.19 10.24
CA LEU A 86 21.61 1.94 9.54
C LEU A 86 22.76 2.78 10.11
N ALA A 87 22.52 4.06 10.36
CA ALA A 87 23.51 4.94 10.99
C ALA A 87 23.99 4.39 12.32
N ARG A 88 23.09 3.90 13.18
CA ARG A 88 23.44 3.25 14.45
C ARG A 88 24.20 1.94 14.24
N LYS A 89 23.77 1.10 13.28
CA LYS A 89 24.42 -0.17 12.97
C LYS A 89 25.89 0.04 12.53
N TYR A 90 26.13 1.05 11.70
CA TYR A 90 27.47 1.35 11.15
C TYR A 90 28.21 2.46 11.91
N ASN A 91 27.70 2.87 13.07
CA ASN A 91 28.30 3.89 13.93
C ASN A 91 28.56 5.23 13.23
N ILE A 92 27.65 5.64 12.36
CA ILE A 92 27.69 6.91 11.64
C ILE A 92 26.96 7.97 12.47
N GLU A 93 27.61 9.10 12.74
CA GLU A 93 27.02 10.21 13.47
C GLU A 93 26.02 10.96 12.56
N VAL A 94 24.74 10.92 12.88
CA VAL A 94 23.71 11.65 12.14
C VAL A 94 23.65 13.08 12.67
N LYS A 95 24.27 14.01 11.96
CA LYS A 95 24.07 15.45 12.19
C LYS A 95 22.74 15.83 11.55
N GLU A 96 21.65 15.78 12.33
CA GLU A 96 20.37 16.26 11.83
C GLU A 96 20.44 17.76 11.54
N ALA A 97 19.88 18.21 10.41
CA ALA A 97 19.72 19.63 10.13
C ALA A 97 18.95 20.26 11.30
N GLU A 98 19.34 21.46 11.70
CA GLU A 98 18.69 22.17 12.81
C GLU A 98 17.18 22.22 12.58
N GLU A 99 16.46 21.41 13.37
CA GLU A 99 15.00 21.48 13.40
C GLU A 99 14.60 22.89 13.84
N THR A 100 13.57 23.46 13.25
CA THR A 100 13.03 24.73 13.73
C THR A 100 12.56 24.56 15.18
N VAL A 101 12.61 25.66 15.94
CA VAL A 101 12.16 25.68 17.35
C VAL A 101 10.74 25.09 17.47
N GLU A 102 9.89 25.34 16.47
CA GLU A 102 8.52 24.82 16.41
C GLU A 102 8.47 23.30 16.17
N GLN A 103 9.35 22.77 15.31
CA GLN A 103 9.44 21.30 15.05
C GLN A 103 9.97 20.57 16.28
N ILE A 104 10.96 21.13 16.96
CA ILE A 104 11.49 20.58 18.23
C ILE A 104 10.38 20.58 19.29
N ALA A 105 9.65 21.67 19.43
CA ALA A 105 8.54 21.77 20.38
C ALA A 105 7.42 20.78 20.09
N ALA A 106 7.02 20.62 18.82
CA ALA A 106 6.00 19.65 18.40
C ALA A 106 6.44 18.21 18.66
N ARG A 107 7.70 17.87 18.37
CA ARG A 107 8.27 16.53 18.66
C ARG A 107 8.30 16.26 20.16
N GLN A 108 8.80 17.21 20.96
CA GLN A 108 8.86 17.07 22.42
C GLN A 108 7.45 16.94 23.02
N ARG A 109 6.47 17.66 22.47
CA ARG A 109 5.07 17.55 22.89
C ARG A 109 4.50 16.17 22.56
N SER A 110 4.71 15.66 21.35
CA SER A 110 4.29 14.32 20.95
C SER A 110 4.94 13.23 21.83
N GLU A 111 6.24 13.34 22.11
CA GLU A 111 6.94 12.44 23.03
C GLU A 111 6.38 12.49 24.44
N SER A 112 6.02 13.68 24.96
CA SER A 112 5.39 13.85 26.27
C SER A 112 4.00 13.20 26.32
N LEU A 113 3.20 13.32 25.25
CA LEU A 113 1.89 12.66 25.14
C LEU A 113 2.03 11.13 25.10
N MET A 114 3.02 10.61 24.38
CA MET A 114 3.29 9.18 24.36
C MET A 114 3.81 8.67 25.71
N ALA A 115 4.64 9.46 26.40
CA ALA A 115 5.16 9.08 27.72
C ALA A 115 4.04 9.01 28.77
N VAL A 116 3.11 9.97 28.80
CA VAL A 116 1.97 9.93 29.73
C VAL A 116 0.99 8.82 29.37
N SER A 117 0.83 8.49 28.08
CA SER A 117 0.02 7.34 27.66
C SER A 117 0.66 6.02 28.12
N GLU A 118 1.97 5.88 28.02
CA GLU A 118 2.68 4.69 28.51
C GLU A 118 2.61 4.58 30.05
N PHE A 119 2.72 5.69 30.76
CA PHE A 119 2.49 5.72 32.22
C PHE A 119 1.07 5.23 32.56
N ALA A 120 0.05 5.72 31.85
CA ALA A 120 -1.33 5.28 32.06
C ALA A 120 -1.51 3.78 31.77
N ARG A 121 -0.82 3.23 30.77
CA ARG A 121 -0.80 1.79 30.47
C ARG A 121 -0.30 1.00 31.70
N GLN A 122 0.84 1.39 32.22
CA GLN A 122 1.41 0.72 33.39
C GLN A 122 0.49 0.86 34.60
N PHE A 123 -0.05 2.05 34.85
CA PHE A 123 -1.00 2.31 35.92
C PHE A 123 -2.21 1.38 35.83
N PHE A 124 -2.88 1.29 34.68
CA PHE A 124 -4.06 0.41 34.53
C PHE A 124 -3.72 -1.08 34.68
N CYS A 125 -2.56 -1.50 34.21
CA CYS A 125 -2.08 -2.88 34.40
C CYS A 125 -1.83 -3.18 35.88
N ASP A 126 -1.24 -2.24 36.62
CA ASP A 126 -0.97 -2.41 38.05
C ASP A 126 -2.26 -2.40 38.87
N GLN A 127 -3.22 -1.53 38.51
CA GLN A 127 -4.55 -1.55 39.15
C GLN A 127 -5.30 -2.89 38.96
N LEU A 128 -4.99 -3.67 37.92
CA LEU A 128 -5.60 -4.98 37.70
C LEU A 128 -5.11 -6.06 38.70
N LYS A 129 -3.94 -5.86 39.31
CA LYS A 129 -3.28 -6.88 40.17
C LYS A 129 -3.88 -7.01 41.56
N ASP A 130 -4.39 -5.89 42.09
CA ASP A 130 -4.82 -5.78 43.47
C ASP A 130 -6.19 -5.10 43.66
N GLY A 131 -6.74 -5.16 44.85
CA GLY A 131 -7.91 -4.39 45.27
C GLY A 131 -9.15 -4.58 44.39
N GLU A 132 -9.77 -3.46 44.02
CA GLU A 132 -10.96 -3.41 43.15
C GLU A 132 -10.68 -4.03 41.78
N GLY A 133 -9.54 -3.74 41.19
CA GLY A 133 -9.17 -4.27 39.89
C GLY A 133 -9.05 -5.78 39.84
N ARG A 134 -8.48 -6.39 40.89
CA ARG A 134 -8.40 -7.84 41.02
C ARG A 134 -9.78 -8.47 41.23
N ALA A 135 -10.63 -7.85 42.06
CA ALA A 135 -11.95 -8.35 42.36
C ALA A 135 -12.94 -8.25 41.20
N VAL A 136 -12.84 -7.20 40.40
CA VAL A 136 -13.80 -6.87 39.34
C VAL A 136 -13.20 -7.04 37.93
N GLY A 137 -12.13 -6.32 37.62
CA GLY A 137 -11.54 -6.27 36.28
C GLY A 137 -10.89 -7.60 35.87
N TYR A 138 -10.00 -8.13 36.70
CA TYR A 138 -9.36 -9.43 36.48
C TYR A 138 -10.37 -10.56 36.38
N ARG A 139 -11.33 -10.58 37.33
CA ARG A 139 -12.40 -11.58 37.32
C ARG A 139 -13.22 -11.54 36.04
N TYR A 140 -13.52 -10.33 35.52
CA TYR A 140 -14.18 -10.18 34.23
C TYR A 140 -13.39 -10.83 33.10
N TYR A 141 -12.08 -10.53 32.98
CA TYR A 141 -11.23 -11.11 31.94
C TYR A 141 -11.20 -12.65 32.05
N ARG A 142 -11.03 -13.18 33.27
CA ARG A 142 -11.02 -14.65 33.52
C ARG A 142 -12.38 -15.29 33.18
N THR A 143 -13.49 -14.65 33.51
CA THR A 143 -14.84 -15.14 33.16
C THR A 143 -15.09 -15.15 31.64
N ARG A 144 -14.44 -14.22 30.93
CA ARG A 144 -14.42 -14.20 29.46
C ARG A 144 -13.47 -15.23 28.85
N GLY A 145 -12.69 -15.94 29.66
CA GLY A 145 -11.72 -16.92 29.19
C GLY A 145 -10.38 -16.33 28.77
N ILE A 146 -10.13 -15.03 29.05
CA ILE A 146 -8.84 -14.39 28.73
C ILE A 146 -7.79 -14.88 29.73
N GLU A 147 -6.67 -15.37 29.21
CA GLU A 147 -5.55 -15.90 29.97
C GLU A 147 -4.61 -14.81 30.47
N ASP A 148 -3.82 -15.09 31.52
CA ASP A 148 -2.87 -14.13 32.08
C ASP A 148 -1.81 -13.71 31.06
N THR A 149 -1.30 -14.64 30.28
CA THR A 149 -0.35 -14.39 29.18
C THR A 149 -0.91 -13.44 28.13
N THR A 150 -2.21 -13.56 27.84
CA THR A 150 -2.91 -12.68 26.90
C THR A 150 -3.12 -11.30 27.51
N MET A 151 -3.51 -11.23 28.80
CA MET A 151 -3.64 -9.95 29.52
C MET A 151 -2.32 -9.17 29.54
N GLU A 152 -1.20 -9.85 29.81
CA GLU A 152 0.13 -9.26 29.77
C GLU A 152 0.53 -8.80 28.38
N LYS A 153 0.41 -9.66 27.35
CA LYS A 153 0.73 -9.35 25.96
C LYS A 153 -0.01 -8.13 25.46
N TRP A 154 -1.32 -8.02 25.79
CA TRP A 154 -2.18 -6.92 25.35
C TRP A 154 -2.17 -5.74 26.31
N SER A 155 -1.48 -5.84 27.44
CA SER A 155 -1.44 -4.84 28.50
C SER A 155 -2.85 -4.43 28.96
N LEU A 156 -3.73 -5.43 29.12
CA LEU A 156 -5.09 -5.20 29.60
C LEU A 156 -5.06 -4.70 31.05
N GLY A 157 -5.95 -3.78 31.40
CA GLY A 157 -5.90 -3.11 32.69
C GLY A 157 -7.27 -2.82 33.28
N TRP A 158 -7.26 -2.16 34.43
CA TRP A 158 -8.44 -1.69 35.13
C TRP A 158 -8.33 -0.19 35.44
N ALA A 159 -9.36 0.58 35.11
CA ALA A 159 -9.53 1.96 35.55
C ALA A 159 -10.38 1.98 36.81
N PRO A 160 -9.81 2.38 37.97
CA PRO A 160 -10.51 2.31 39.26
C PRO A 160 -11.68 3.29 39.36
N SER A 161 -12.50 3.16 40.41
CA SER A 161 -13.68 4.00 40.66
C SER A 161 -13.36 5.41 41.12
N GLY A 162 -12.15 5.65 41.61
CA GLY A 162 -11.68 6.97 42.07
C GLY A 162 -11.79 8.04 40.97
N LYS A 163 -12.25 9.24 41.34
CA LYS A 163 -12.44 10.32 40.36
C LYS A 163 -11.14 10.85 39.77
N THR A 164 -10.02 10.74 40.52
CA THR A 164 -8.72 11.35 40.22
C THR A 164 -7.56 10.36 40.39
N ALA A 165 -7.84 9.07 40.41
CA ALA A 165 -6.83 8.05 40.75
C ALA A 165 -5.63 8.05 39.78
N LEU A 166 -5.88 8.14 38.46
CA LEU A 166 -4.82 8.29 37.45
C LEU A 166 -4.16 9.67 37.52
N VAL A 167 -4.96 10.73 37.64
CA VAL A 167 -4.47 12.13 37.73
C VAL A 167 -3.52 12.27 38.91
N ASP A 168 -3.91 11.79 40.09
CA ASP A 168 -3.09 11.87 41.30
C ASP A 168 -1.79 11.07 41.18
N ALA A 169 -1.87 9.85 40.64
CA ALA A 169 -0.70 9.02 40.38
C ALA A 169 0.25 9.66 39.35
N ALA A 170 -0.27 10.26 38.29
CA ALA A 170 0.53 10.93 37.27
C ALA A 170 1.21 12.18 37.81
N ARG A 171 0.52 12.98 38.60
CA ARG A 171 1.10 14.14 39.32
C ARG A 171 2.21 13.74 40.26
N ALA A 172 2.01 12.67 41.04
CA ALA A 172 3.04 12.12 41.92
C ALA A 172 4.28 11.63 41.15
N ALA A 173 4.10 11.16 39.91
CA ALA A 173 5.18 10.77 39.00
C ALA A 173 5.79 11.96 38.23
N GLY A 174 5.31 13.21 38.45
CA GLY A 174 5.86 14.42 37.86
C GLY A 174 5.30 14.77 36.45
N TYR A 175 4.22 14.15 36.02
CA TYR A 175 3.56 14.50 34.77
C TYR A 175 2.72 15.77 34.93
N LYS A 176 2.72 16.63 33.90
CA LYS A 176 1.93 17.83 33.89
C LYS A 176 0.48 17.55 33.47
N ASP A 177 -0.45 18.26 34.09
CA ASP A 177 -1.89 18.19 33.85
C ASP A 177 -2.26 18.38 32.38
N GLU A 178 -1.60 19.31 31.69
CA GLU A 178 -1.83 19.62 30.29
C GLU A 178 -1.65 18.38 29.38
N PHE A 179 -0.70 17.48 29.66
CA PHE A 179 -0.49 16.29 28.89
C PHE A 179 -1.53 15.20 29.16
N LEU A 180 -2.05 15.12 30.40
CA LEU A 180 -3.16 14.21 30.72
C LEU A 180 -4.44 14.59 29.96
N VAL A 181 -4.73 15.89 29.88
CA VAL A 181 -5.88 16.39 29.11
C VAL A 181 -5.65 16.21 27.61
N ALA A 182 -4.49 16.60 27.10
CA ALA A 182 -4.17 16.53 25.67
C ALA A 182 -4.07 15.07 25.16
N ALA A 183 -3.67 14.10 26.01
CA ALA A 183 -3.71 12.67 25.70
C ALA A 183 -5.11 12.04 25.87
N GLY A 184 -6.12 12.82 26.30
CA GLY A 184 -7.47 12.33 26.51
C GLY A 184 -7.62 11.35 27.67
N LEU A 185 -6.73 11.42 28.66
CA LEU A 185 -6.73 10.59 29.88
C LEU A 185 -7.49 11.26 31.04
N ALA A 186 -7.56 12.58 31.02
CA ALA A 186 -8.29 13.38 31.99
C ALA A 186 -9.24 14.39 31.30
N ILE A 187 -10.26 14.83 32.04
CA ILE A 187 -11.22 15.86 31.64
C ILE A 187 -11.06 17.01 32.61
N GLN A 188 -10.88 18.22 32.08
CA GLN A 188 -10.90 19.44 32.87
C GLN A 188 -12.35 19.89 33.07
N GLN A 189 -12.75 20.11 34.33
CA GLN A 189 -14.05 20.61 34.70
C GLN A 189 -14.07 22.17 34.62
N ASP A 190 -15.25 22.76 34.67
CA ASP A 190 -15.43 24.23 34.60
C ASP A 190 -14.74 24.99 35.76
N ASP A 191 -14.55 24.34 36.90
CA ASP A 191 -13.82 24.86 38.05
C ASP A 191 -12.29 24.70 37.97
N GLY A 192 -11.80 24.17 36.84
CA GLY A 192 -10.37 23.89 36.60
C GLY A 192 -9.86 22.58 37.18
N THR A 193 -10.68 21.83 37.92
CA THR A 193 -10.27 20.53 38.47
C THR A 193 -10.20 19.48 37.39
N LEU A 194 -9.27 18.51 37.53
CA LEU A 194 -9.17 17.37 36.61
C LEU A 194 -9.84 16.14 37.21
N ILE A 195 -10.54 15.41 36.36
CA ILE A 195 -11.07 14.10 36.68
C ILE A 195 -10.61 13.08 35.64
N ASP A 196 -10.44 11.83 36.05
CA ASP A 196 -10.08 10.73 35.17
C ASP A 196 -11.16 10.52 34.09
N LYS A 197 -10.74 10.37 32.85
CA LYS A 197 -11.64 10.06 31.72
C LYS A 197 -12.23 8.67 31.84
N PHE A 198 -11.43 7.70 32.27
CA PHE A 198 -11.82 6.31 32.40
C PHE A 198 -11.96 5.97 33.89
N ARG A 199 -13.11 5.43 34.26
CA ARG A 199 -13.44 5.02 35.62
C ARG A 199 -14.33 3.81 35.61
N GLU A 200 -14.08 2.85 36.51
CA GLU A 200 -14.84 1.60 36.63
C GLU A 200 -14.94 0.84 35.30
N ARG A 201 -13.79 0.72 34.59
CA ARG A 201 -13.74 0.11 33.27
C ARG A 201 -12.59 -0.85 33.12
N VAL A 202 -12.82 -1.96 32.42
CA VAL A 202 -11.74 -2.76 31.86
C VAL A 202 -11.15 -2.05 30.65
N MET A 203 -9.80 -2.02 30.58
CA MET A 203 -9.06 -1.17 29.66
C MET A 203 -8.36 -1.97 28.58
N PHE A 204 -8.51 -1.49 27.35
CA PHE A 204 -7.86 -2.02 26.15
C PHE A 204 -6.99 -0.90 25.56
N PRO A 205 -5.67 -0.99 25.65
CA PRO A 205 -4.79 0.00 25.00
C PRO A 205 -4.82 -0.16 23.48
N ILE A 206 -4.78 0.97 22.78
CA ILE A 206 -4.69 1.06 21.34
C ILE A 206 -3.26 1.44 20.98
N HIS A 207 -2.62 0.59 20.16
CA HIS A 207 -1.23 0.76 19.78
C HIS A 207 -1.11 1.39 18.39
N SER A 208 -0.12 2.25 18.21
CA SER A 208 0.34 2.69 16.89
C SER A 208 0.93 1.50 16.11
N LEU A 209 1.21 1.68 14.81
CA LEU A 209 1.92 0.69 14.02
C LEU A 209 3.32 0.34 14.57
N SER A 210 3.97 1.27 15.29
CA SER A 210 5.26 1.06 15.95
C SER A 210 5.17 0.42 17.34
N GLY A 211 3.96 0.14 17.85
CA GLY A 211 3.73 -0.52 19.13
C GLY A 211 3.66 0.41 20.34
N ARG A 212 3.71 1.74 20.15
CA ARG A 212 3.51 2.69 21.25
C ARG A 212 2.03 2.85 21.55
N VAL A 213 1.67 2.93 22.82
CA VAL A 213 0.27 3.18 23.24
C VAL A 213 -0.08 4.63 22.95
N ILE A 214 -1.17 4.84 22.19
CA ILE A 214 -1.62 6.16 21.72
C ILE A 214 -3.03 6.50 22.19
N ALA A 215 -3.80 5.52 22.63
CA ALA A 215 -5.19 5.71 23.09
C ALA A 215 -5.67 4.49 23.87
N TYR A 216 -6.90 4.58 24.35
CA TYR A 216 -7.56 3.53 25.12
C TYR A 216 -9.02 3.37 24.72
N SER A 217 -9.51 2.13 24.86
CA SER A 217 -10.92 1.80 24.89
C SER A 217 -11.27 1.21 26.24
N GLY A 218 -12.23 1.81 26.95
CA GLY A 218 -12.66 1.38 28.26
C GLY A 218 -14.08 0.83 28.24
N ARG A 219 -14.29 -0.45 28.63
CA ARG A 219 -15.60 -1.08 28.71
C ARG A 219 -16.12 -1.06 30.15
N THR A 220 -17.35 -0.53 30.36
CA THR A 220 -18.02 -0.65 31.64
C THR A 220 -18.56 -2.06 31.87
N LEU A 221 -18.58 -2.48 33.14
CA LEU A 221 -19.21 -3.75 33.56
C LEU A 221 -20.60 -3.54 34.17
N LYS A 222 -21.03 -2.28 34.31
CA LYS A 222 -22.37 -1.91 34.82
C LYS A 222 -23.40 -2.06 33.69
N ALA A 223 -24.45 -2.82 33.95
CA ALA A 223 -25.52 -3.10 32.97
C ALA A 223 -26.38 -1.86 32.68
N ASP A 224 -26.50 -0.95 33.60
CA ASP A 224 -27.31 0.29 33.55
C ASP A 224 -26.58 1.46 32.84
N ASN A 225 -25.34 1.30 32.50
CA ASN A 225 -24.56 2.36 31.84
C ASN A 225 -24.77 2.31 30.33
N PRO A 226 -25.43 3.34 29.71
CA PRO A 226 -25.71 3.34 28.27
C PRO A 226 -24.43 3.40 27.43
N ALA A 227 -23.32 3.95 27.96
CA ALA A 227 -22.02 4.00 27.30
C ALA A 227 -21.20 2.74 27.61
N LYS A 228 -21.58 1.59 27.00
CA LYS A 228 -20.90 0.30 27.18
C LYS A 228 -19.38 0.43 26.94
N TYR A 229 -18.98 1.10 25.86
CA TYR A 229 -17.59 1.45 25.56
C TYR A 229 -17.40 2.97 25.53
N VAL A 230 -16.28 3.42 26.05
CA VAL A 230 -15.77 4.79 25.95
C VAL A 230 -14.35 4.71 25.39
N ASN A 231 -14.12 5.41 24.28
CA ASN A 231 -12.80 5.51 23.66
C ASN A 231 -12.14 6.85 23.99
N SER A 232 -10.82 6.92 23.89
CA SER A 232 -10.10 8.20 23.89
C SER A 232 -10.70 9.15 22.84
N PRO A 233 -10.72 10.45 23.10
CA PRO A 233 -11.07 11.45 22.09
C PRO A 233 -9.98 11.49 20.98
N GLU A 234 -10.23 12.25 19.92
CA GLU A 234 -9.19 12.64 18.97
C GLU A 234 -8.11 13.44 19.68
N THR A 235 -6.84 13.12 19.42
CA THR A 235 -5.68 13.79 20.01
C THR A 235 -4.59 13.99 18.97
N GLU A 236 -3.52 14.71 19.32
CA GLU A 236 -2.37 14.90 18.45
C GLU A 236 -1.66 13.57 18.08
N ILE A 237 -1.78 12.53 18.92
CA ILE A 237 -1.18 11.21 18.71
C ILE A 237 -2.19 10.12 18.33
N TYR A 238 -3.48 10.40 18.33
CA TYR A 238 -4.53 9.43 18.05
C TYR A 238 -5.66 10.01 17.21
N VAL A 239 -5.84 9.46 16.02
CA VAL A 239 -6.97 9.76 15.13
C VAL A 239 -7.72 8.44 14.90
N LYS A 240 -8.98 8.36 15.35
CA LYS A 240 -9.79 7.13 15.31
C LYS A 240 -9.89 6.54 13.90
N SER A 241 -10.13 7.40 12.92
CA SER A 241 -10.27 6.99 11.52
C SER A 241 -8.98 6.43 10.90
N ARG A 242 -7.83 6.60 11.57
CA ARG A 242 -6.50 6.18 11.11
C ARG A 242 -5.85 5.14 11.99
N ASN A 243 -6.62 4.46 12.84
CA ASN A 243 -6.08 3.46 13.74
C ASN A 243 -6.99 2.24 13.81
N LEU A 244 -6.39 1.07 13.99
CA LEU A 244 -7.06 -0.21 14.14
C LEU A 244 -6.56 -0.89 15.41
N LEU A 245 -7.46 -1.41 16.22
CA LEU A 245 -7.09 -2.21 17.38
C LEU A 245 -6.45 -3.53 16.90
N GLY A 246 -5.32 -3.87 17.51
CA GLY A 246 -4.61 -5.12 17.21
C GLY A 246 -3.65 -5.05 16.03
N VAL A 247 -3.64 -3.98 15.22
CA VAL A 247 -2.82 -3.89 14.01
C VAL A 247 -1.31 -4.06 14.28
N TYR A 248 -0.81 -3.55 15.40
CA TYR A 248 0.59 -3.75 15.80
C TYR A 248 0.94 -5.24 15.94
N PHE A 249 0.08 -6.01 16.60
CA PHE A 249 0.28 -7.43 16.80
C PHE A 249 -0.01 -8.28 15.56
N ALA A 250 -0.90 -7.79 14.69
CA ALA A 250 -1.39 -8.52 13.53
C ALA A 250 -0.57 -8.31 12.24
N LYS A 251 0.10 -7.15 12.08
CA LYS A 251 0.71 -6.72 10.82
C LYS A 251 1.64 -7.76 10.17
N GLY A 252 2.48 -8.42 10.96
CA GLY A 252 3.40 -9.46 10.45
C GLY A 252 2.67 -10.70 9.94
N GLU A 253 1.66 -11.16 10.68
CA GLU A 253 0.89 -12.33 10.29
C GLU A 253 -0.10 -12.03 9.16
N ILE A 254 -0.64 -10.80 9.08
CA ILE A 254 -1.44 -10.33 7.93
C ILE A 254 -0.61 -10.43 6.64
N ALA A 255 0.61 -9.89 6.65
CA ALA A 255 1.50 -9.93 5.48
C ALA A 255 1.90 -11.38 5.12
N LYS A 256 2.20 -12.22 6.11
CA LYS A 256 2.61 -13.60 5.91
C LYS A 256 1.51 -14.50 5.37
N GLN A 257 0.26 -14.33 5.85
CA GLN A 257 -0.91 -15.08 5.39
C GLN A 257 -1.59 -14.45 4.17
N ASP A 258 -1.12 -13.27 3.74
CA ASP A 258 -1.76 -12.44 2.70
C ASP A 258 -3.27 -12.27 2.95
N ARG A 259 -3.64 -12.04 4.21
CA ARG A 259 -5.05 -11.95 4.63
C ARG A 259 -5.20 -11.23 5.96
N CYS A 260 -6.13 -10.29 6.02
CA CYS A 260 -6.57 -9.62 7.25
C CYS A 260 -7.99 -10.05 7.61
N ILE A 261 -8.23 -10.43 8.85
CA ILE A 261 -9.58 -10.66 9.38
C ILE A 261 -10.00 -9.41 10.13
N LEU A 262 -11.16 -8.86 9.77
CA LEU A 262 -11.74 -7.66 10.36
C LEU A 262 -12.94 -8.04 11.22
N VAL A 263 -12.89 -7.72 12.51
CA VAL A 263 -13.98 -7.93 13.49
C VAL A 263 -14.47 -6.60 14.06
N GLU A 264 -15.58 -6.61 14.81
CA GLU A 264 -16.17 -5.38 15.36
C GLU A 264 -15.59 -5.00 16.72
N GLY A 265 -15.41 -5.96 17.61
CA GLY A 265 -15.19 -5.74 19.02
C GLY A 265 -13.74 -5.89 19.50
N ASN A 266 -13.44 -5.19 20.60
CA ASN A 266 -12.12 -5.25 21.21
C ASN A 266 -11.82 -6.65 21.81
N VAL A 267 -12.84 -7.29 22.39
CA VAL A 267 -12.70 -8.63 22.99
C VAL A 267 -12.49 -9.66 21.90
N ASP A 268 -13.18 -9.51 20.75
CA ASP A 268 -13.08 -10.43 19.62
C ASP A 268 -11.64 -10.52 19.11
N VAL A 269 -10.98 -9.38 18.92
CA VAL A 269 -9.56 -9.35 18.52
C VAL A 269 -8.68 -10.09 19.52
N VAL A 270 -8.85 -9.77 20.81
CA VAL A 270 -8.02 -10.37 21.88
C VAL A 270 -8.22 -11.89 21.95
N MET A 271 -9.47 -12.36 21.87
CA MET A 271 -9.81 -13.77 21.94
C MET A 271 -9.34 -14.55 20.70
N MET A 272 -9.52 -13.99 19.50
CA MET A 272 -9.01 -14.59 18.28
C MET A 272 -7.48 -14.71 18.31
N HIS A 273 -6.78 -13.68 18.77
CA HIS A 273 -5.32 -13.76 18.94
C HIS A 273 -4.91 -14.81 20.00
N GLN A 274 -5.68 -14.96 21.08
CA GLN A 274 -5.40 -15.95 22.13
C GLN A 274 -5.44 -17.37 21.60
N ILE A 275 -6.43 -17.71 20.77
CA ILE A 275 -6.53 -19.05 20.17
C ILE A 275 -5.54 -19.29 19.02
N GLY A 276 -4.75 -18.26 18.63
CA GLY A 276 -3.70 -18.35 17.60
C GLY A 276 -4.08 -17.84 16.20
N ILE A 277 -5.25 -17.20 16.04
CA ILE A 277 -5.60 -16.47 14.81
C ILE A 277 -5.15 -15.02 15.00
N THR A 278 -3.93 -14.71 14.58
CA THR A 278 -3.25 -13.46 14.94
C THR A 278 -3.26 -12.39 13.82
N ASN A 279 -3.86 -12.67 12.68
CA ASN A 279 -4.08 -11.72 11.59
C ASN A 279 -5.43 -10.96 11.70
N VAL A 280 -5.89 -10.70 12.94
CA VAL A 280 -7.19 -10.09 13.26
C VAL A 280 -7.03 -8.67 13.77
N VAL A 281 -7.89 -7.75 13.30
CA VAL A 281 -7.96 -6.34 13.72
C VAL A 281 -9.41 -5.89 13.90
N ALA A 282 -9.63 -4.77 14.63
CA ALA A 282 -10.95 -4.15 14.75
C ALA A 282 -10.90 -2.63 14.55
N SER A 283 -12.07 -2.04 14.19
CA SER A 283 -12.23 -0.62 13.85
C SER A 283 -12.31 0.35 15.04
N CYS A 284 -12.01 -0.08 16.27
CA CYS A 284 -11.98 0.76 17.49
C CYS A 284 -13.30 1.52 17.81
N GLY A 285 -14.46 0.90 17.58
CA GLY A 285 -15.76 1.46 17.97
C GLY A 285 -16.23 2.64 17.10
N THR A 286 -15.79 2.68 15.87
CA THR A 286 -16.33 3.50 14.78
C THR A 286 -16.68 2.59 13.60
N SER A 287 -17.55 3.06 12.70
CA SER A 287 -17.67 2.39 11.40
C SER A 287 -16.32 2.37 10.69
N LEU A 288 -16.04 1.30 9.94
CA LEU A 288 -14.83 1.16 9.13
C LEU A 288 -14.65 2.39 8.21
N THR A 289 -13.43 2.89 8.12
CA THR A 289 -13.08 4.06 7.29
C THR A 289 -12.13 3.70 6.15
N GLU A 290 -12.08 4.54 5.12
CA GLU A 290 -11.13 4.38 4.00
C GLU A 290 -9.67 4.41 4.49
N GLU A 291 -9.34 5.30 5.45
CA GLU A 291 -7.99 5.37 6.01
C GLU A 291 -7.60 4.08 6.76
N GLN A 292 -8.53 3.47 7.49
CA GLN A 292 -8.29 2.17 8.14
C GLN A 292 -8.07 1.06 7.11
N ILE A 293 -8.83 1.05 6.02
CA ILE A 293 -8.63 0.10 4.91
C ILE A 293 -7.25 0.30 4.26
N ARG A 294 -6.82 1.55 4.05
CA ARG A 294 -5.48 1.87 3.52
C ARG A 294 -4.35 1.42 4.44
N ILE A 295 -4.57 1.36 5.75
CA ILE A 295 -3.59 0.77 6.67
C ILE A 295 -3.46 -0.73 6.42
N ILE A 296 -4.58 -1.46 6.30
CA ILE A 296 -4.57 -2.90 6.01
C ILE A 296 -3.93 -3.17 4.64
N LYS A 297 -4.22 -2.33 3.65
CA LYS A 297 -3.70 -2.43 2.27
C LYS A 297 -2.17 -2.39 2.19
N LYS A 298 -1.49 -1.80 3.18
CA LYS A 298 -0.02 -1.85 3.26
C LYS A 298 0.53 -3.27 3.46
N PHE A 299 -0.30 -4.21 3.91
CA PHE A 299 0.11 -5.56 4.27
C PHE A 299 -0.52 -6.63 3.40
N THR A 300 -1.75 -6.42 2.91
CA THR A 300 -2.50 -7.37 2.07
C THR A 300 -3.60 -6.66 1.30
N GLU A 301 -4.00 -7.21 0.15
CA GLU A 301 -5.23 -6.80 -0.56
C GLU A 301 -6.47 -7.58 -0.13
N ASN A 302 -6.34 -8.62 0.71
CA ASN A 302 -7.41 -9.55 1.05
C ASN A 302 -7.94 -9.28 2.45
N ILE A 303 -9.22 -8.92 2.57
CA ILE A 303 -9.91 -8.68 3.84
C ILE A 303 -11.06 -9.66 4.00
N THR A 304 -11.06 -10.42 5.10
CA THR A 304 -12.18 -11.25 5.51
C THR A 304 -12.95 -10.55 6.64
N ILE A 305 -14.18 -10.14 6.37
CA ILE A 305 -15.09 -9.55 7.35
C ILE A 305 -15.72 -10.67 8.16
N MET A 306 -15.57 -10.61 9.47
CA MET A 306 -16.19 -11.55 10.43
C MET A 306 -16.89 -10.72 11.51
N TYR A 307 -18.09 -10.24 11.19
CA TYR A 307 -18.91 -9.42 12.07
C TYR A 307 -19.97 -10.26 12.79
N ASP A 308 -20.63 -9.67 13.78
CA ASP A 308 -21.68 -10.32 14.53
C ASP A 308 -22.82 -10.78 13.62
N GLY A 309 -23.41 -11.92 13.91
CA GLY A 309 -24.46 -12.55 13.11
C GLY A 309 -25.85 -11.87 13.21
N ASP A 310 -25.93 -10.69 13.81
CA ASP A 310 -27.17 -9.93 13.92
C ASP A 310 -27.42 -8.99 12.72
N LYS A 311 -28.60 -8.36 12.68
CA LYS A 311 -28.97 -7.43 11.59
C LYS A 311 -28.04 -6.23 11.50
N ALA A 312 -27.51 -5.73 12.61
CA ALA A 312 -26.64 -4.56 12.64
C ALA A 312 -25.26 -4.90 12.04
N GLY A 313 -24.69 -6.04 12.42
CA GLY A 313 -23.46 -6.58 11.85
C GLY A 313 -23.57 -6.88 10.36
N LEU A 314 -24.71 -7.45 9.90
CA LEU A 314 -25.00 -7.65 8.48
C LEU A 314 -24.94 -6.35 7.67
N HIS A 315 -25.64 -5.31 8.13
CA HIS A 315 -25.60 -4.01 7.46
C HIS A 315 -24.23 -3.34 7.54
N ALA A 316 -23.49 -3.55 8.62
CA ALA A 316 -22.12 -3.09 8.76
C ALA A 316 -21.19 -3.81 7.76
N ALA A 317 -21.34 -5.12 7.59
CA ALA A 317 -20.59 -5.90 6.60
C ALA A 317 -20.86 -5.42 5.16
N VAL A 318 -22.12 -5.18 4.79
CA VAL A 318 -22.49 -4.64 3.46
C VAL A 318 -21.81 -3.29 3.19
N ARG A 319 -21.81 -2.39 4.18
CA ARG A 319 -21.09 -1.10 4.04
C ARG A 319 -19.58 -1.29 3.91
N ALA A 320 -19.00 -2.17 4.72
CA ALA A 320 -17.57 -2.47 4.68
C ALA A 320 -17.14 -3.04 3.31
N ILE A 321 -17.95 -3.94 2.72
CA ILE A 321 -17.72 -4.48 1.36
C ILE A 321 -17.55 -3.35 0.35
N GLY A 322 -18.47 -2.37 0.33
CA GLY A 322 -18.42 -1.25 -0.60
C GLY A 322 -17.12 -0.41 -0.44
N LEU A 323 -16.77 -0.09 0.80
CA LEU A 323 -15.54 0.68 1.08
C LEU A 323 -14.27 -0.08 0.69
N ILE A 324 -14.20 -1.39 0.97
CA ILE A 324 -13.04 -2.24 0.63
C ILE A 324 -12.88 -2.35 -0.89
N LEU A 325 -13.99 -2.54 -1.62
CA LEU A 325 -13.97 -2.60 -3.09
C LEU A 325 -13.56 -1.27 -3.71
N LYS A 326 -14.01 -0.15 -3.16
CA LYS A 326 -13.64 1.21 -3.60
C LYS A 326 -12.12 1.45 -3.47
N GLU A 327 -11.50 0.92 -2.42
CA GLU A 327 -10.04 0.94 -2.25
C GLU A 327 -9.30 -0.12 -3.12
N GLY A 328 -10.01 -0.86 -3.98
CA GLY A 328 -9.46 -1.84 -4.91
C GLY A 328 -9.06 -3.17 -4.26
N MET A 329 -9.45 -3.40 -3.01
CA MET A 329 -9.14 -4.63 -2.27
C MET A 329 -10.21 -5.71 -2.47
N ASN A 330 -9.95 -6.91 -1.97
CA ASN A 330 -10.77 -8.10 -2.15
C ASN A 330 -11.53 -8.42 -0.85
N PRO A 331 -12.80 -8.01 -0.70
CA PRO A 331 -13.59 -8.36 0.47
C PRO A 331 -14.11 -9.79 0.39
N ARG A 332 -13.97 -10.50 1.50
CA ARG A 332 -14.66 -11.75 1.77
C ARG A 332 -15.46 -11.63 3.05
N VAL A 333 -16.47 -12.45 3.23
CA VAL A 333 -17.32 -12.43 4.41
C VAL A 333 -17.47 -13.83 4.95
N VAL A 334 -17.29 -13.96 6.25
CA VAL A 334 -17.63 -15.16 7.01
C VAL A 334 -18.75 -14.80 7.96
N PHE A 335 -19.81 -15.54 7.90
CA PHE A 335 -20.97 -15.40 8.78
C PHE A 335 -20.93 -16.48 9.87
N LEU A 336 -20.96 -16.05 11.11
CA LEU A 336 -20.98 -16.98 12.24
C LEU A 336 -22.38 -17.56 12.47
N PRO A 337 -22.50 -18.84 12.89
CA PRO A 337 -23.80 -19.48 13.10
C PRO A 337 -24.50 -18.96 14.35
N ASP A 338 -25.82 -19.00 14.34
CA ASP A 338 -26.73 -18.92 15.49
C ASP A 338 -26.50 -17.73 16.45
N GLY A 339 -26.13 -16.56 15.93
CA GLY A 339 -25.94 -15.34 16.73
C GLY A 339 -24.67 -15.32 17.55
N ASP A 340 -23.70 -16.18 17.23
CA ASP A 340 -22.35 -16.10 17.80
C ASP A 340 -21.63 -14.84 17.31
N ASP A 341 -20.82 -14.26 18.19
CA ASP A 341 -19.79 -13.29 17.88
C ASP A 341 -18.40 -14.00 17.83
N PRO A 342 -17.35 -13.37 17.30
CA PRO A 342 -16.03 -14.00 17.22
C PRO A 342 -15.46 -14.42 18.59
N ASP A 343 -15.78 -13.70 19.68
CA ASP A 343 -15.40 -14.08 21.06
C ASP A 343 -16.09 -15.39 21.47
N SER A 344 -17.42 -15.47 21.34
CA SER A 344 -18.17 -16.66 21.77
C SER A 344 -17.83 -17.87 20.91
N PHE A 345 -17.64 -17.68 19.60
CA PHE A 345 -17.27 -18.75 18.68
C PHE A 345 -15.86 -19.30 19.00
N SER A 346 -14.87 -18.42 19.22
CA SER A 346 -13.51 -18.81 19.55
C SER A 346 -13.39 -19.56 20.90
N ARG A 347 -14.30 -19.34 21.84
CA ARG A 347 -14.33 -20.04 23.11
C ARG A 347 -14.95 -21.45 23.03
N LYS A 348 -15.75 -21.72 22.00
CA LYS A 348 -16.43 -22.99 21.79
C LYS A 348 -15.65 -23.97 20.91
N HIS A 349 -14.69 -23.46 20.15
CA HIS A 349 -13.99 -24.22 19.12
C HIS A 349 -12.46 -24.13 19.27
N THR A 350 -11.76 -25.14 18.78
CA THR A 350 -10.30 -25.17 18.69
C THR A 350 -9.82 -24.27 17.54
N LEU A 351 -8.51 -23.96 17.54
CA LEU A 351 -7.86 -23.19 16.46
C LEU A 351 -8.13 -23.80 15.08
N GLU A 352 -8.00 -25.13 14.97
CA GLU A 352 -8.17 -25.88 13.73
C GLU A 352 -9.62 -25.80 13.26
N GLU A 353 -10.59 -26.02 14.13
CA GLU A 353 -12.01 -25.92 13.82
C GLU A 353 -12.41 -24.52 13.35
N VAL A 354 -11.88 -23.46 14.00
CA VAL A 354 -12.15 -22.07 13.57
C VAL A 354 -11.55 -21.80 12.21
N LYS A 355 -10.32 -22.25 11.93
CA LYS A 355 -9.68 -22.11 10.60
C LYS A 355 -10.45 -22.85 9.50
N GLU A 356 -10.86 -24.08 9.78
CA GLU A 356 -11.67 -24.89 8.85
C GLU A 356 -13.01 -24.23 8.58
N PHE A 357 -13.68 -23.75 9.65
CA PHE A 357 -14.94 -23.03 9.52
C PHE A 357 -14.81 -21.79 8.64
N ILE A 358 -13.80 -20.95 8.90
CA ILE A 358 -13.54 -19.76 8.09
C ILE A 358 -13.33 -20.15 6.62
N SER A 359 -12.49 -21.15 6.34
CA SER A 359 -12.19 -21.58 4.97
C SER A 359 -13.39 -22.18 4.25
N ALA A 360 -14.26 -22.90 4.95
CA ALA A 360 -15.44 -23.56 4.37
C ALA A 360 -16.60 -22.58 4.13
N ASN A 361 -16.73 -21.52 4.94
CA ASN A 361 -17.87 -20.62 4.93
C ASN A 361 -17.58 -19.22 4.36
N GLU A 362 -16.33 -18.97 3.96
CA GLU A 362 -15.91 -17.70 3.39
C GLU A 362 -16.54 -17.49 2.01
N LYS A 363 -17.27 -16.38 1.83
CA LYS A 363 -17.94 -16.01 0.58
C LYS A 363 -17.32 -14.73 0.02
N ASP A 364 -17.32 -14.60 -1.30
CA ASP A 364 -17.02 -13.34 -1.97
C ASP A 364 -17.98 -12.23 -1.51
N GLY A 365 -17.45 -11.01 -1.32
CA GLY A 365 -18.24 -9.90 -0.78
C GLY A 365 -19.44 -9.49 -1.63
N ILE A 366 -19.29 -9.45 -2.97
CA ILE A 366 -20.40 -9.11 -3.88
C ILE A 366 -21.41 -10.25 -3.92
N ALA A 367 -20.97 -11.50 -3.93
CA ALA A 367 -21.85 -12.65 -3.88
C ALA A 367 -22.67 -12.65 -2.57
N PHE A 368 -22.01 -12.39 -1.44
CA PHE A 368 -22.67 -12.28 -0.13
C PHE A 368 -23.71 -11.14 -0.11
N LYS A 369 -23.32 -9.92 -0.54
CA LYS A 369 -24.23 -8.77 -0.63
C LYS A 369 -25.44 -9.10 -1.51
N THR A 370 -25.21 -9.77 -2.62
CA THR A 370 -26.27 -10.17 -3.55
C THR A 370 -27.24 -11.15 -2.90
N ASP A 371 -26.74 -12.18 -2.20
CA ASP A 371 -27.58 -13.20 -1.52
C ASP A 371 -28.46 -12.59 -0.43
N LEU A 372 -27.84 -11.72 0.39
CA LEU A 372 -28.53 -11.06 1.48
C LEU A 372 -29.70 -10.20 0.97
N LEU A 373 -29.41 -9.33 0.00
CA LEU A 373 -30.39 -8.40 -0.54
C LEU A 373 -31.49 -9.11 -1.38
N LEU A 374 -31.14 -10.22 -2.06
CA LEU A 374 -32.14 -11.08 -2.73
C LEU A 374 -33.10 -11.68 -1.72
N GLY A 375 -32.64 -12.15 -0.56
CA GLY A 375 -33.47 -12.64 0.50
C GLY A 375 -34.48 -11.59 1.02
N GLU A 376 -34.04 -10.32 1.12
CA GLU A 376 -34.88 -9.19 1.55
C GLU A 376 -35.86 -8.72 0.47
N ALA A 377 -35.51 -8.81 -0.81
CA ALA A 377 -36.35 -8.39 -1.93
C ALA A 377 -37.53 -9.33 -2.17
N GLY A 378 -37.43 -10.62 -1.81
CA GLY A 378 -38.42 -11.63 -2.07
C GLY A 378 -38.77 -11.72 -3.55
N ASP A 379 -40.07 -11.81 -3.88
CA ASP A 379 -40.56 -11.88 -5.27
C ASP A 379 -40.99 -10.53 -5.86
N ASP A 380 -40.77 -9.42 -5.16
CA ASP A 380 -41.13 -8.08 -5.62
C ASP A 380 -40.19 -7.62 -6.78
N PRO A 381 -40.73 -7.43 -8.01
CA PRO A 381 -39.90 -7.04 -9.16
C PRO A 381 -39.24 -5.67 -8.99
N LEU A 382 -39.90 -4.71 -8.31
CA LEU A 382 -39.39 -3.38 -8.11
C LEU A 382 -38.20 -3.40 -7.13
N LYS A 383 -38.30 -4.17 -6.06
CA LYS A 383 -37.22 -4.37 -5.11
C LYS A 383 -36.02 -5.06 -5.77
N LYS A 384 -36.27 -6.08 -6.62
CA LYS A 384 -35.21 -6.75 -7.39
C LYS A 384 -34.50 -5.77 -8.34
N ALA A 385 -35.19 -4.88 -9.02
CA ALA A 385 -34.62 -3.88 -9.89
C ALA A 385 -33.73 -2.88 -9.11
N ASN A 386 -34.19 -2.41 -7.94
CA ASN A 386 -33.44 -1.52 -7.08
C ASN A 386 -32.18 -2.20 -6.54
N LEU A 387 -32.27 -3.46 -6.18
CA LEU A 387 -31.14 -4.26 -5.74
C LEU A 387 -30.07 -4.40 -6.84
N ILE A 388 -30.46 -4.71 -8.06
CA ILE A 388 -29.55 -4.81 -9.20
C ILE A 388 -28.81 -3.49 -9.41
N ASN A 389 -29.55 -2.36 -9.32
CA ASN A 389 -28.93 -1.04 -9.41
C ASN A 389 -27.92 -0.80 -8.27
N GLU A 390 -28.24 -1.15 -7.04
CA GLU A 390 -27.34 -0.99 -5.88
C GLU A 390 -26.07 -1.82 -6.01
N ILE A 391 -26.19 -3.06 -6.50
CA ILE A 391 -25.02 -3.91 -6.76
C ILE A 391 -24.17 -3.35 -7.91
N ALA A 392 -24.81 -2.91 -9.00
CA ALA A 392 -24.11 -2.27 -10.12
C ALA A 392 -23.38 -1.01 -9.69
N ASP A 393 -23.97 -0.19 -8.82
CA ASP A 393 -23.31 0.99 -8.25
C ASP A 393 -22.11 0.60 -7.38
N THR A 394 -22.21 -0.48 -6.59
CA THR A 394 -21.06 -1.03 -5.83
C THR A 394 -19.95 -1.54 -6.76
N VAL A 395 -20.28 -2.21 -7.85
CA VAL A 395 -19.33 -2.68 -8.87
C VAL A 395 -18.67 -1.49 -9.58
N ALA A 396 -19.39 -0.38 -9.78
CA ALA A 396 -18.85 0.83 -10.40
C ALA A 396 -17.71 1.46 -9.61
N ASP A 397 -17.72 1.32 -8.28
CA ASP A 397 -16.68 1.85 -7.39
C ASP A 397 -15.35 1.07 -7.47
N ILE A 398 -15.33 -0.14 -8.05
CA ILE A 398 -14.11 -0.94 -8.21
C ILE A 398 -13.14 -0.23 -9.18
N PRO A 399 -11.89 0.11 -8.76
CA PRO A 399 -10.95 0.82 -9.61
C PRO A 399 -10.46 -0.02 -10.79
N ASP A 400 -10.22 -1.32 -10.57
CA ASP A 400 -9.69 -2.26 -11.55
C ASP A 400 -10.74 -2.64 -12.60
N ALA A 401 -10.42 -2.43 -13.88
CA ALA A 401 -11.35 -2.64 -14.99
C ALA A 401 -11.66 -4.14 -15.23
N ILE A 402 -10.68 -5.03 -15.00
CA ILE A 402 -10.88 -6.47 -15.20
C ILE A 402 -11.71 -7.04 -14.07
N LYS A 403 -11.37 -6.73 -12.81
CA LYS A 403 -12.18 -7.11 -11.64
C LYS A 403 -13.63 -6.64 -11.84
N ARG A 404 -13.82 -5.41 -12.28
CA ARG A 404 -15.14 -4.83 -12.57
C ARG A 404 -15.92 -5.63 -13.60
N GLN A 405 -15.28 -5.99 -14.73
CA GLN A 405 -15.92 -6.79 -15.78
C GLN A 405 -16.31 -8.17 -15.29
N VAL A 406 -15.45 -8.85 -14.56
CA VAL A 406 -15.74 -10.18 -13.98
C VAL A 406 -16.95 -10.12 -13.04
N TYR A 407 -17.06 -9.05 -12.24
CA TYR A 407 -18.24 -8.87 -11.37
C TYR A 407 -19.50 -8.52 -12.15
N VAL A 408 -19.43 -7.70 -13.21
CA VAL A 408 -20.55 -7.45 -14.13
C VAL A 408 -21.09 -8.76 -14.67
N ASP A 409 -20.23 -9.62 -15.23
CA ASP A 409 -20.62 -10.90 -15.80
C ASP A 409 -21.20 -11.86 -14.72
N THR A 410 -20.66 -11.82 -13.52
CA THR A 410 -21.12 -12.65 -12.39
C THR A 410 -22.50 -12.23 -11.93
N VAL A 411 -22.74 -10.93 -11.78
CA VAL A 411 -24.03 -10.36 -11.41
C VAL A 411 -25.08 -10.61 -12.50
N ALA A 412 -24.71 -10.38 -13.78
CA ALA A 412 -25.58 -10.61 -14.94
C ALA A 412 -26.09 -12.07 -14.97
N ARG A 413 -25.20 -13.03 -14.84
CA ARG A 413 -25.56 -14.47 -14.79
C ARG A 413 -26.47 -14.81 -13.62
N ARG A 414 -26.25 -14.19 -12.45
CA ARG A 414 -27.01 -14.50 -11.25
C ARG A 414 -28.46 -13.99 -11.31
N PHE A 415 -28.66 -12.84 -11.95
CA PHE A 415 -29.99 -12.25 -12.11
C PHE A 415 -30.68 -12.65 -13.42
N GLY A 416 -30.00 -13.35 -14.33
CA GLY A 416 -30.53 -13.74 -15.64
C GLY A 416 -30.79 -12.55 -16.56
N ILE A 417 -30.00 -11.51 -16.47
CA ILE A 417 -30.07 -10.31 -17.33
C ILE A 417 -28.78 -10.20 -18.18
N GLU A 418 -28.88 -9.47 -19.29
CA GLU A 418 -27.75 -9.25 -20.18
C GLU A 418 -26.67 -8.40 -19.49
N ALA A 419 -25.40 -8.76 -19.67
CA ALA A 419 -24.27 -8.07 -19.07
C ALA A 419 -24.19 -6.59 -19.49
N ASP A 420 -24.57 -6.27 -20.73
CA ASP A 420 -24.57 -4.92 -21.29
C ASP A 420 -25.45 -3.95 -20.48
N ILE A 421 -26.58 -4.42 -19.94
CA ILE A 421 -27.46 -3.59 -19.11
C ILE A 421 -26.76 -3.16 -17.82
N ILE A 422 -26.07 -4.09 -17.16
CA ILE A 422 -25.31 -3.80 -15.94
C ILE A 422 -24.11 -2.92 -16.26
N GLN A 423 -23.42 -3.21 -17.36
CA GLN A 423 -22.25 -2.44 -17.81
C GLN A 423 -22.63 -0.99 -18.12
N ASP A 424 -23.76 -0.74 -18.75
CA ASP A 424 -24.27 0.60 -19.00
C ASP A 424 -24.58 1.34 -17.69
N ARG A 425 -25.17 0.67 -16.70
CA ARG A 425 -25.39 1.27 -15.37
C ARG A 425 -24.06 1.61 -14.71
N VAL A 426 -23.12 0.68 -14.67
CA VAL A 426 -21.77 0.86 -14.11
C VAL A 426 -21.08 2.07 -14.77
N ARG A 427 -21.13 2.19 -16.09
CA ARG A 427 -20.55 3.33 -16.82
C ARG A 427 -21.18 4.65 -16.41
N ARG A 428 -22.50 4.75 -16.38
CA ARG A 428 -23.22 5.98 -15.98
C ARG A 428 -22.90 6.39 -14.54
N THR A 429 -22.84 5.44 -13.61
CA THR A 429 -22.47 5.72 -12.22
C THR A 429 -21.06 6.26 -12.11
N ARG A 430 -20.09 5.68 -12.84
CA ARG A 430 -18.71 6.16 -12.88
C ARG A 430 -18.58 7.57 -13.45
N ASP A 431 -19.27 7.85 -14.56
CA ASP A 431 -19.27 9.18 -15.18
C ASP A 431 -19.86 10.24 -14.23
N THR A 432 -20.88 9.87 -13.47
CA THR A 432 -21.48 10.74 -12.46
C THR A 432 -20.52 10.99 -11.28
N ASN A 433 -19.87 9.94 -10.79
CA ASN A 433 -18.89 10.04 -9.70
C ASN A 433 -17.69 10.91 -10.11
N HIS A 434 -17.13 10.72 -11.30
CA HIS A 434 -16.04 11.55 -11.83
C HIS A 434 -16.41 13.02 -11.98
N ARG A 435 -17.63 13.33 -12.44
CA ARG A 435 -18.11 14.71 -12.52
C ARG A 435 -18.30 15.35 -11.15
N ALA A 436 -18.81 14.59 -10.18
CA ALA A 436 -18.98 15.04 -8.80
C ALA A 436 -17.63 15.32 -8.11
N GLU A 437 -16.62 14.47 -8.32
CA GLU A 437 -15.26 14.69 -7.82
C GLU A 437 -14.58 15.88 -8.47
N ALA A 438 -14.71 16.05 -9.79
CA ALA A 438 -14.18 17.21 -10.51
C ALA A 438 -14.82 18.51 -10.01
N SER A 439 -16.13 18.50 -9.73
CA SER A 439 -16.86 19.65 -9.18
C SER A 439 -16.43 19.99 -7.75
N ARG A 440 -16.18 19.00 -6.89
CA ARG A 440 -15.65 19.22 -5.53
C ARG A 440 -14.25 19.81 -5.55
N ARG A 441 -13.36 19.31 -6.41
CA ARG A 441 -12.01 19.88 -6.59
C ARG A 441 -12.02 21.31 -7.12
N SER A 442 -13.03 21.70 -7.88
CA SER A 442 -13.19 23.09 -8.36
C SER A 442 -13.77 24.03 -7.30
N SER A 443 -14.60 23.54 -6.36
CA SER A 443 -15.18 24.34 -5.27
C SER A 443 -14.26 24.53 -4.06
N GLU A 444 -13.22 23.71 -3.92
CA GLU A 444 -12.20 23.83 -2.88
C GLU A 444 -11.04 24.79 -3.22
N ARG A 445 -11.06 25.43 -4.40
CA ARG A 445 -10.14 26.52 -4.70
C ARG A 445 -10.65 27.81 -4.06
N PRO A 446 -9.91 28.45 -3.12
CA PRO A 446 -10.27 29.77 -2.62
C PRO A 446 -10.34 30.76 -3.78
N ALA A 447 -11.41 31.53 -3.82
CA ALA A 447 -11.55 32.67 -4.73
C ALA A 447 -10.57 33.76 -4.28
N GLU A 448 -9.40 33.84 -4.87
CA GLU A 448 -8.56 35.04 -4.80
C GLU A 448 -8.92 35.93 -5.98
N ALA A 449 -9.41 37.10 -5.60
CA ALA A 449 -9.69 38.21 -6.51
C ALA A 449 -8.39 38.84 -7.00
N GLY A 450 -8.34 39.05 -8.30
CA GLY A 450 -7.74 40.11 -9.11
C GLY A 450 -6.38 40.71 -8.75
N SER A 451 -5.52 40.60 -9.68
CA SER A 451 -4.67 41.60 -10.37
C SER A 451 -3.17 41.27 -10.37
N GLU A 452 -2.68 41.25 -11.62
CA GLU A 452 -1.35 41.65 -12.06
C GLU A 452 -0.07 40.90 -11.62
N GLY A 453 0.60 40.33 -12.57
CA GLY A 453 2.05 40.51 -12.72
C GLY A 453 2.94 39.31 -12.39
N LEU A 454 3.33 38.60 -13.44
CA LEU A 454 4.69 38.10 -13.70
C LEU A 454 5.50 37.36 -12.60
N SER A 455 5.81 36.16 -12.98
CA SER A 455 7.09 35.45 -12.76
C SER A 455 7.29 34.61 -11.49
N ARG A 456 7.58 33.34 -11.78
CA ARG A 456 8.48 32.39 -11.11
C ARG A 456 8.15 31.88 -9.73
N GLY A 457 7.99 30.58 -9.65
CA GLY A 457 8.19 29.79 -8.44
C GLY A 457 7.43 28.48 -8.43
N LEU A 458 7.98 27.47 -9.05
CA LEU A 458 7.63 26.06 -8.81
C LEU A 458 7.84 25.74 -7.33
N ILE A 459 6.78 25.41 -6.62
CA ILE A 459 6.88 24.59 -5.42
C ILE A 459 5.81 23.52 -5.53
N GLY A 460 6.29 22.27 -5.60
CA GLY A 460 5.54 21.08 -5.82
C GLY A 460 4.53 20.79 -4.71
N ARG A 461 3.40 20.27 -5.12
CA ARG A 461 2.51 19.47 -4.29
C ARG A 461 2.77 18.01 -4.63
N GLU A 462 3.23 17.27 -3.64
CA GLU A 462 3.41 15.84 -3.66
C GLU A 462 2.09 15.12 -4.05
N PRO A 463 2.13 14.18 -5.00
CA PRO A 463 1.11 13.16 -5.10
C PRO A 463 1.44 12.08 -4.08
N GLN A 464 0.58 11.84 -3.12
CA GLN A 464 0.64 10.68 -2.23
C GLN A 464 0.61 9.41 -3.09
N GLY A 465 1.76 8.74 -3.14
CA GLY A 465 2.00 7.58 -3.97
C GLY A 465 1.23 6.35 -3.50
N ASP A 466 0.54 5.77 -4.43
CA ASP A 466 -0.05 4.43 -4.34
C ASP A 466 1.07 3.40 -4.58
N ASN A 467 1.36 2.61 -3.56
CA ASN A 467 2.44 1.61 -3.56
C ASN A 467 1.95 0.31 -4.23
N ARG A 468 2.05 0.25 -5.55
CA ARG A 468 1.97 -1.02 -6.28
C ARG A 468 3.13 -1.14 -7.22
N GLY A 469 3.82 -2.28 -7.16
CA GLY A 469 4.67 -2.70 -8.27
C GLY A 469 3.86 -2.58 -9.55
N ALA A 470 4.39 -1.86 -10.53
CA ALA A 470 3.68 -1.48 -11.74
C ALA A 470 3.22 -2.73 -12.51
N GLU A 471 2.00 -3.20 -12.25
CA GLU A 471 1.30 -4.03 -13.23
C GLU A 471 0.93 -3.15 -14.43
N PRO A 472 1.12 -3.66 -15.67
CA PRO A 472 0.77 -2.91 -16.86
C PRO A 472 -0.72 -2.58 -16.86
N PRO A 473 -1.13 -1.37 -17.30
CA PRO A 473 -2.53 -1.00 -17.39
C PRO A 473 -3.28 -2.01 -18.26
N SER A 474 -4.18 -2.74 -17.62
CA SER A 474 -4.97 -3.80 -18.25
C SER A 474 -6.04 -3.19 -19.16
N GLY A 475 -5.89 -3.41 -20.46
CA GLY A 475 -6.92 -3.09 -21.46
C GLY A 475 -6.90 -1.63 -21.97
N GLY A 476 -5.95 -1.32 -22.85
CA GLY A 476 -5.85 -0.02 -23.52
C GLY A 476 -4.51 0.13 -24.24
N GLU A 477 -4.20 1.32 -24.68
CA GLU A 477 -2.93 1.69 -25.31
C GLU A 477 -1.71 1.29 -24.47
N GLY A 478 -1.78 1.48 -23.16
CA GLY A 478 -0.72 1.14 -22.21
C GLY A 478 -0.40 -0.36 -22.13
N ALA A 479 -1.38 -1.24 -22.27
CA ALA A 479 -1.12 -2.70 -22.27
C ALA A 479 -0.31 -3.16 -23.49
N ILE A 480 -0.47 -2.48 -24.62
CA ILE A 480 0.27 -2.76 -25.86
C ILE A 480 1.71 -2.26 -25.76
N LEU A 481 1.92 -1.14 -25.07
CA LEU A 481 3.21 -0.44 -24.95
C LEU A 481 4.08 -0.99 -23.81
N ALA A 482 3.49 -1.44 -22.71
CA ALA A 482 4.17 -1.82 -21.48
C ALA A 482 5.39 -2.78 -21.66
N PRO A 483 5.36 -3.82 -22.50
CA PRO A 483 6.52 -4.69 -22.70
C PRO A 483 7.72 -3.96 -23.32
N SER A 484 7.46 -3.09 -24.32
CA SER A 484 8.51 -2.33 -25.02
C SER A 484 9.02 -1.16 -24.16
N GLU A 485 8.15 -0.50 -23.39
CA GLU A 485 8.53 0.51 -22.41
C GLU A 485 9.42 -0.07 -21.32
N ARG A 486 9.07 -1.26 -20.82
CA ARG A 486 9.86 -2.02 -19.85
C ARG A 486 11.26 -2.34 -20.38
N GLU A 487 11.36 -2.73 -21.65
CA GLU A 487 12.62 -3.05 -22.33
C GLU A 487 13.51 -1.80 -22.46
N LEU A 488 12.96 -0.67 -22.93
CA LEU A 488 13.69 0.60 -23.08
C LEU A 488 14.19 1.13 -21.72
N LEU A 489 13.32 1.20 -20.72
CA LEU A 489 13.71 1.64 -19.39
C LEU A 489 14.75 0.68 -18.77
N GLY A 490 14.63 -0.62 -19.04
CA GLY A 490 15.61 -1.63 -18.63
C GLY A 490 16.99 -1.42 -19.26
N PHE A 491 17.09 -0.94 -20.52
CA PHE A 491 18.36 -0.55 -21.12
C PHE A 491 18.95 0.69 -20.45
N ILE A 492 18.15 1.72 -20.18
CA ILE A 492 18.59 2.93 -19.48
C ILE A 492 19.12 2.58 -18.08
N LEU A 493 18.39 1.80 -17.29
CA LEU A 493 18.76 1.47 -15.91
C LEU A 493 19.95 0.51 -15.79
N ARG A 494 20.29 -0.23 -16.84
CA ARG A 494 21.43 -1.18 -16.80
C ARG A 494 22.67 -0.68 -17.52
N TYR A 495 22.48 0.09 -18.57
CA TYR A 495 23.55 0.45 -19.49
C TYR A 495 23.53 1.94 -19.89
N GLY A 496 22.73 2.78 -19.24
CA GLY A 496 22.47 4.15 -19.66
C GLY A 496 23.72 5.01 -19.88
N CYS A 497 24.72 4.90 -19.01
CA CYS A 497 26.00 5.63 -19.15
C CYS A 497 27.01 4.95 -20.09
N THR A 498 26.64 3.81 -20.73
CA THR A 498 27.55 3.11 -21.68
C THR A 498 27.48 3.79 -23.06
N GLU A 499 28.64 4.09 -23.65
CA GLU A 499 28.73 4.66 -25.00
C GLU A 499 28.36 3.66 -26.09
N LEU A 500 27.53 4.08 -27.04
CA LEU A 500 27.20 3.33 -28.26
C LEU A 500 28.20 3.69 -29.37
N LYS A 501 29.11 2.78 -29.69
CA LYS A 501 30.11 2.97 -30.75
C LYS A 501 29.64 2.33 -32.05
N PHE A 502 28.92 3.09 -32.86
CA PHE A 502 28.46 2.67 -34.19
C PHE A 502 29.60 2.68 -35.20
N GLU A 503 29.61 1.73 -36.12
CA GLU A 503 30.52 1.72 -37.27
C GLU A 503 30.20 2.87 -38.23
N THR A 504 31.19 3.35 -38.98
CA THR A 504 31.07 4.54 -39.87
C THR A 504 30.08 4.37 -41.01
N ASP A 505 29.68 3.15 -41.33
CA ASP A 505 28.67 2.81 -42.34
C ASP A 505 27.26 2.61 -41.72
N SER A 506 27.13 2.72 -40.42
CA SER A 506 25.85 2.66 -39.71
C SER A 506 25.02 3.91 -39.97
N GLU A 507 23.70 3.74 -40.17
CA GLU A 507 22.75 4.87 -40.22
C GLU A 507 22.67 5.68 -38.90
N PHE A 508 23.21 5.15 -37.80
CA PHE A 508 23.22 5.77 -36.48
C PHE A 508 24.60 6.35 -36.12
N TYR A 509 25.56 6.34 -37.06
CA TYR A 509 26.88 6.92 -36.80
C TYR A 509 26.82 8.47 -36.73
N ASP A 510 27.30 9.02 -35.62
CA ASP A 510 27.46 10.48 -35.45
C ASP A 510 28.95 10.84 -35.49
N PRO A 511 29.40 11.67 -36.46
CA PRO A 511 30.77 12.11 -36.51
C PRO A 511 31.19 13.09 -35.38
N ASN A 512 30.22 13.62 -34.61
CA ASN A 512 30.47 14.60 -33.55
C ASN A 512 30.78 13.91 -32.19
N GLY A 513 30.56 12.63 -32.05
CA GLY A 513 30.85 11.84 -30.86
C GLY A 513 29.95 10.65 -30.65
N ALA A 514 30.34 9.71 -29.79
CA ALA A 514 29.51 8.60 -29.39
C ALA A 514 28.47 9.08 -28.36
N GLN A 515 27.22 8.70 -28.56
CA GLN A 515 26.15 8.91 -27.59
C GLN A 515 26.10 7.76 -26.61
N THR A 516 25.70 8.04 -25.38
CA THR A 516 25.41 6.98 -24.41
C THR A 516 24.06 6.30 -24.73
N VAL A 517 23.81 5.12 -24.16
CA VAL A 517 22.52 4.42 -24.32
C VAL A 517 21.36 5.30 -23.87
N ALA A 518 21.53 6.03 -22.74
CA ALA A 518 20.50 6.92 -22.23
C ALA A 518 20.22 8.07 -23.20
N GLU A 519 21.26 8.78 -23.67
CA GLU A 519 21.14 9.87 -24.63
C GLU A 519 20.52 9.42 -25.95
N PHE A 520 20.90 8.24 -26.44
CA PHE A 520 20.38 7.71 -27.70
C PHE A 520 18.88 7.35 -27.60
N ILE A 521 18.45 6.78 -26.47
CA ILE A 521 17.03 6.49 -26.23
C ILE A 521 16.24 7.79 -26.01
N ASP A 522 16.79 8.74 -25.22
CA ASP A 522 16.15 10.03 -24.97
C ASP A 522 15.95 10.83 -26.27
N ALA A 523 16.98 10.94 -27.11
CA ALA A 523 16.86 11.59 -28.39
C ALA A 523 15.81 10.99 -29.30
N ALA A 524 15.65 9.66 -29.29
CA ALA A 524 14.61 8.96 -30.04
C ALA A 524 13.21 9.22 -29.50
N LEU A 525 13.04 9.31 -28.17
CA LEU A 525 11.76 9.63 -27.54
C LEU A 525 11.40 11.10 -27.69
N ALA A 526 12.34 12.01 -27.47
CA ALA A 526 12.16 13.45 -27.58
C ALA A 526 11.85 13.88 -29.02
N GLY A 527 12.47 13.26 -30.03
CA GLY A 527 12.24 13.56 -31.45
C GLY A 527 10.78 13.40 -31.89
N ASP A 528 10.07 12.46 -31.28
CA ASP A 528 8.65 12.17 -31.54
C ASP A 528 7.70 12.67 -30.42
N ASN A 529 8.23 13.46 -29.47
CA ASN A 529 7.50 13.96 -28.28
C ASN A 529 6.77 12.85 -27.52
N LEU A 530 7.45 11.71 -27.30
CA LEU A 530 6.92 10.53 -26.67
C LEU A 530 7.22 10.50 -25.16
N GLN A 531 6.24 10.03 -24.37
CA GLN A 531 6.37 9.77 -22.95
C GLN A 531 5.97 8.31 -22.66
N PHE A 532 6.49 7.73 -21.58
CA PHE A 532 6.06 6.42 -21.14
C PHE A 532 4.59 6.45 -20.73
N SER A 533 3.83 5.45 -21.15
CA SER A 533 2.41 5.35 -20.81
C SER A 533 2.18 4.96 -19.36
N ASN A 534 3.18 4.31 -18.73
CA ASN A 534 3.14 3.93 -17.32
C ASN A 534 3.73 5.07 -16.46
N PRO A 535 2.95 5.68 -15.54
CA PRO A 535 3.42 6.79 -14.70
C PRO A 535 4.66 6.46 -13.85
N ALA A 536 4.79 5.20 -13.40
CA ALA A 536 5.95 4.78 -12.63
C ALA A 536 7.22 4.67 -13.48
N PHE A 537 7.07 4.26 -14.75
CA PHE A 537 8.17 4.22 -15.70
C PHE A 537 8.59 5.64 -16.09
N GLN A 538 7.61 6.53 -16.31
CA GLN A 538 7.85 7.93 -16.60
C GLN A 538 8.60 8.62 -15.45
N SER A 539 8.16 8.41 -14.21
CA SER A 539 8.82 8.98 -13.03
C SER A 539 10.24 8.43 -12.84
N ALA A 540 10.44 7.12 -13.07
CA ALA A 540 11.79 6.53 -13.01
C ALA A 540 12.72 7.10 -14.09
N TYR A 541 12.20 7.33 -15.30
CA TYR A 541 12.92 7.93 -16.41
C TYR A 541 13.29 9.39 -16.12
N GLU A 542 12.36 10.21 -15.65
CA GLU A 542 12.61 11.62 -15.33
C GLU A 542 13.66 11.75 -14.21
N THR A 543 13.51 10.99 -13.13
CA THR A 543 14.48 11.02 -12.02
C THR A 543 15.85 10.47 -12.45
N TYR A 544 15.87 9.47 -13.37
CA TYR A 544 17.14 9.00 -13.93
C TYR A 544 17.91 10.12 -14.61
N PHE A 545 17.26 10.92 -15.49
CA PHE A 545 17.90 12.00 -16.21
C PHE A 545 18.27 13.20 -15.34
N GLU A 546 17.49 13.49 -14.29
CA GLU A 546 17.89 14.49 -13.28
C GLU A 546 19.25 14.13 -12.65
N LEU A 547 19.44 12.85 -12.26
CA LEU A 547 20.67 12.37 -11.66
C LEU A 547 21.82 12.22 -12.71
N TYR A 548 21.47 11.86 -13.95
CA TYR A 548 22.42 11.78 -15.06
C TYR A 548 23.01 13.14 -15.39
N ASP A 549 22.20 14.19 -15.44
CA ASP A 549 22.62 15.57 -15.70
C ASP A 549 23.45 16.15 -14.55
N GLU A 550 23.29 15.64 -13.32
CA GLU A 550 24.18 15.93 -12.17
C GLU A 550 25.60 15.29 -12.34
N GLY A 551 25.80 14.44 -13.34
CA GLY A 551 27.08 13.80 -13.65
C GLY A 551 27.39 12.56 -12.82
N LEU A 552 26.36 11.90 -12.26
CA LEU A 552 26.53 10.64 -11.52
C LEU A 552 26.82 9.48 -12.48
N ASP A 553 27.59 8.50 -12.01
CA ASP A 553 27.78 7.25 -12.74
C ASP A 553 26.55 6.31 -12.66
N GLN A 554 26.50 5.28 -13.52
CA GLN A 554 25.38 4.36 -13.63
C GLN A 554 24.99 3.72 -12.30
N ASP A 555 25.97 3.26 -11.52
CA ASP A 555 25.72 2.58 -10.26
C ASP A 555 25.23 3.54 -9.17
N ALA A 556 25.71 4.79 -9.18
CA ALA A 556 25.25 5.84 -8.28
C ALA A 556 23.81 6.26 -8.61
N ILE A 557 23.47 6.44 -9.89
CA ILE A 557 22.11 6.76 -10.33
C ILE A 557 21.13 5.65 -9.88
N VAL A 558 21.44 4.40 -10.18
CA VAL A 558 20.58 3.26 -9.82
C VAL A 558 20.43 3.13 -8.30
N ARG A 559 21.48 3.34 -7.52
CA ARG A 559 21.40 3.36 -6.05
C ARG A 559 20.49 4.47 -5.55
N ASN A 560 20.66 5.69 -6.02
CA ASN A 560 19.81 6.82 -5.62
C ASN A 560 18.31 6.56 -5.94
N LEU A 561 18.02 5.98 -7.10
CA LEU A 561 16.66 5.60 -7.47
C LEU A 561 16.08 4.49 -6.57
N LEU A 562 16.90 3.51 -6.14
CA LEU A 562 16.50 2.43 -5.25
C LEU A 562 16.28 2.90 -3.81
N ASP A 563 17.09 3.84 -3.35
CA ASP A 563 17.11 4.37 -2.00
C ASP A 563 16.20 5.59 -1.81
N GLY A 564 15.64 6.12 -2.90
CA GLY A 564 14.71 7.26 -2.89
C GLY A 564 13.43 6.99 -2.10
N GLU A 565 12.75 8.07 -1.68
CA GLU A 565 11.50 7.98 -0.92
C GLU A 565 10.35 7.38 -1.72
N ASN A 566 10.39 7.47 -3.05
CA ASN A 566 9.37 6.96 -3.96
C ASN A 566 9.49 5.43 -4.14
N ARG A 567 8.77 4.69 -3.31
CA ARG A 567 8.78 3.21 -3.29
C ARG A 567 8.31 2.57 -4.60
N THR A 568 7.46 3.25 -5.36
CA THR A 568 6.98 2.75 -6.66
C THR A 568 8.12 2.79 -7.68
N VAL A 569 8.87 3.88 -7.72
CA VAL A 569 10.07 4.01 -8.56
C VAL A 569 11.13 2.99 -8.14
N ALA A 570 11.44 2.91 -6.84
CA ALA A 570 12.41 1.95 -6.30
C ALA A 570 12.03 0.49 -6.66
N GLY A 571 10.75 0.13 -6.59
CA GLY A 571 10.27 -1.20 -6.99
C GLY A 571 10.47 -1.49 -8.48
N VAL A 572 10.15 -0.53 -9.36
CA VAL A 572 10.39 -0.63 -10.81
C VAL A 572 11.88 -0.77 -11.12
N VAL A 573 12.71 0.06 -10.51
CA VAL A 573 14.16 0.04 -10.72
C VAL A 573 14.78 -1.27 -10.25
N ALA A 574 14.40 -1.77 -9.06
CA ALA A 574 14.87 -3.05 -8.55
C ALA A 574 14.47 -4.22 -9.45
N ASP A 575 13.26 -4.19 -10.02
CA ASP A 575 12.78 -5.22 -10.95
C ASP A 575 13.52 -5.19 -12.29
N LEU A 576 13.80 -3.99 -12.83
CA LEU A 576 14.42 -3.82 -14.15
C LEU A 576 15.96 -3.90 -14.12
N ALA A 577 16.59 -3.48 -13.03
CA ALA A 577 18.03 -3.57 -12.86
C ALA A 577 18.53 -5.00 -12.54
N THR A 578 17.64 -5.92 -12.12
CA THR A 578 17.99 -7.30 -11.76
C THR A 578 17.68 -8.25 -12.89
N GLU A 579 18.66 -9.00 -13.37
CA GLU A 579 18.47 -10.07 -14.38
C GLU A 579 18.05 -11.38 -13.69
N LYS A 580 16.99 -12.01 -14.22
CA LYS A 580 16.48 -13.30 -13.71
C LYS A 580 17.43 -14.48 -14.02
N TYR A 581 18.17 -14.38 -15.10
CA TYR A 581 19.15 -15.39 -15.54
C TYR A 581 20.42 -14.67 -16.02
N GLU A 582 21.57 -14.99 -15.44
CA GLU A 582 22.86 -14.80 -16.11
C GLU A 582 22.91 -15.82 -17.24
N LEU A 583 23.07 -15.36 -18.48
CA LEU A 583 23.39 -16.22 -19.61
C LEU A 583 24.81 -16.78 -19.38
N THR A 584 24.91 -17.92 -18.75
CA THR A 584 26.15 -18.70 -18.72
C THR A 584 26.35 -19.33 -20.10
N VAL A 585 27.11 -18.63 -20.92
CA VAL A 585 27.49 -19.13 -22.28
C VAL A 585 28.59 -20.16 -22.12
N HIS A 586 28.22 -21.40 -21.87
CA HIS A 586 29.21 -22.50 -21.80
C HIS A 586 29.46 -23.20 -23.13
N ASN A 587 28.81 -22.87 -24.26
CA ASN A 587 28.95 -23.62 -25.52
C ASN A 587 28.89 -22.79 -26.81
N PHE A 588 29.18 -21.50 -26.81
CA PHE A 588 29.40 -20.76 -28.07
C PHE A 588 30.81 -20.14 -28.04
N SER A 589 31.80 -20.91 -28.50
CA SER A 589 33.08 -20.40 -28.91
C SER A 589 32.88 -19.49 -30.14
N ASP A 590 33.50 -18.35 -30.12
CA ASP A 590 33.88 -17.46 -31.23
C ASP A 590 32.93 -16.35 -31.73
N ALA A 591 31.84 -16.01 -31.07
CA ALA A 591 31.01 -14.90 -31.58
C ALA A 591 30.37 -13.96 -30.54
N LEU A 592 30.75 -13.98 -29.28
CA LEU A 592 30.26 -12.99 -28.30
C LEU A 592 31.40 -12.02 -27.93
N THR A 593 31.51 -11.06 -28.76
CA THR A 593 32.13 -9.75 -28.59
C THR A 593 31.65 -9.07 -27.29
N THR A 594 32.51 -8.22 -26.74
CA THR A 594 32.31 -7.41 -25.53
C THR A 594 30.89 -6.85 -25.39
N THR A 595 30.43 -6.56 -24.17
CA THR A 595 29.11 -5.97 -23.84
C THR A 595 28.73 -4.82 -24.78
N ASP A 596 29.70 -4.04 -25.25
CA ASP A 596 29.50 -2.87 -26.09
C ASP A 596 29.01 -3.21 -27.52
N SER A 597 29.36 -4.37 -28.07
CA SER A 597 29.03 -4.70 -29.48
C SER A 597 27.59 -5.19 -29.69
N TRP A 598 26.93 -5.76 -28.68
CA TRP A 598 25.54 -6.16 -28.83
C TRP A 598 24.58 -4.99 -28.60
N LEU A 599 24.93 -4.01 -27.73
CA LEU A 599 24.11 -2.83 -27.47
C LEU A 599 23.82 -2.02 -28.71
N VAL A 600 24.82 -1.83 -29.59
CA VAL A 600 24.65 -1.12 -30.87
C VAL A 600 23.64 -1.79 -31.84
N THR A 601 23.37 -3.07 -31.63
CA THR A 601 22.36 -3.81 -32.43
C THR A 601 20.99 -3.80 -31.73
N TYR A 602 20.96 -4.04 -30.42
CA TYR A 602 19.69 -4.27 -29.70
C TYR A 602 18.99 -3.01 -29.27
N VAL A 603 19.71 -1.94 -28.89
CA VAL A 603 19.09 -0.65 -28.47
C VAL A 603 18.31 -0.01 -29.62
N PRO A 604 18.85 0.20 -30.83
CA PRO A 604 18.06 0.72 -31.96
C PRO A 604 16.88 -0.18 -32.34
N ARG A 605 17.05 -1.50 -32.22
CA ARG A 605 15.98 -2.46 -32.50
C ARG A 605 14.85 -2.38 -31.49
N ALA A 606 15.14 -2.16 -30.22
CA ALA A 606 14.15 -1.96 -29.17
C ALA A 606 13.35 -0.67 -29.41
N ILE A 607 14.01 0.42 -29.80
CA ILE A 607 13.37 1.69 -30.18
C ILE A 607 12.41 1.47 -31.35
N LEU A 608 12.85 0.80 -32.41
CA LEU A 608 11.99 0.49 -33.57
C LEU A 608 10.79 -0.38 -33.18
N ALA A 609 11.00 -1.35 -32.29
CA ALA A 609 9.92 -2.19 -31.77
C ALA A 609 8.90 -1.38 -30.95
N TYR A 610 9.35 -0.41 -30.18
CA TYR A 610 8.50 0.51 -29.43
C TYR A 610 7.67 1.40 -30.37
N HIS A 611 8.29 1.98 -31.42
CA HIS A 611 7.56 2.73 -32.44
C HIS A 611 6.51 1.87 -33.16
N ASP A 612 6.82 0.62 -33.51
CA ASP A 612 5.84 -0.30 -34.11
C ASP A 612 4.62 -0.51 -33.21
N LYS A 613 4.85 -0.65 -31.88
CA LYS A 613 3.78 -0.77 -30.88
C LYS A 613 2.97 0.50 -30.72
N ARG A 614 3.60 1.67 -30.74
CA ARG A 614 2.91 2.98 -30.73
C ARG A 614 2.00 3.15 -31.95
N LEU A 615 2.50 2.85 -33.13
CA LEU A 615 1.69 2.88 -34.35
C LEU A 615 0.53 1.87 -34.31
N GLN A 616 0.74 0.71 -33.71
CA GLN A 616 -0.34 -0.27 -33.47
C GLN A 616 -1.42 0.27 -32.52
N ALA A 617 -1.03 0.96 -31.46
CA ALA A 617 -1.97 1.58 -30.54
C ALA A 617 -2.77 2.70 -31.22
N GLN A 618 -2.12 3.53 -32.05
CA GLN A 618 -2.80 4.53 -32.87
C GLN A 618 -3.77 3.91 -33.87
N GLN A 619 -3.37 2.84 -34.58
CA GLN A 619 -4.28 2.09 -35.46
C GLN A 619 -5.54 1.61 -34.73
N ASN A 620 -5.37 1.05 -33.53
CA ASN A 620 -6.49 0.56 -32.71
C ASN A 620 -7.41 1.71 -32.27
N ARG A 621 -6.85 2.90 -31.99
CA ARG A 621 -7.64 4.10 -31.69
C ARG A 621 -8.45 4.54 -32.90
N ILE A 622 -7.81 4.74 -34.05
CA ILE A 622 -8.46 5.17 -35.27
C ILE A 622 -9.54 4.20 -35.73
N ASN A 623 -9.32 2.90 -35.61
CA ASN A 623 -10.33 1.87 -35.93
C ASN A 623 -11.57 1.97 -35.02
N ARG A 624 -11.40 2.34 -33.74
CA ARG A 624 -12.53 2.58 -32.83
C ARG A 624 -13.29 3.88 -33.19
N GLU A 625 -12.57 4.93 -33.55
CA GLU A 625 -13.15 6.20 -33.97
C GLU A 625 -13.90 6.07 -35.31
N LEU A 626 -13.37 5.29 -36.26
CA LEU A 626 -14.03 4.97 -37.54
C LEU A 626 -15.38 4.27 -37.36
N ALA A 627 -15.53 3.45 -36.32
CA ALA A 627 -16.81 2.74 -36.04
C ALA A 627 -17.96 3.71 -35.68
N THR A 628 -17.64 4.94 -35.27
CA THR A 628 -18.62 5.96 -34.83
C THR A 628 -18.59 7.25 -35.65
N ALA A 629 -17.66 7.38 -36.60
CA ALA A 629 -17.39 8.62 -37.36
C ALA A 629 -18.43 8.85 -38.46
N GLY A 630 -18.77 10.14 -38.69
CA GLY A 630 -19.55 10.58 -39.85
C GLY A 630 -18.75 10.52 -41.15
N PRO A 631 -19.41 10.62 -42.36
CA PRO A 631 -18.76 10.41 -43.65
C PRO A 631 -17.54 11.30 -43.93
N SER A 632 -17.56 12.56 -43.49
CA SER A 632 -16.46 13.50 -43.67
C SER A 632 -15.27 13.24 -42.76
N GLU A 633 -15.53 12.79 -41.56
CA GLU A 633 -14.55 12.46 -40.54
C GLU A 633 -13.89 11.10 -40.84
N ALA A 634 -14.67 10.14 -41.31
CA ALA A 634 -14.20 8.84 -41.72
C ALA A 634 -13.14 8.93 -42.83
N THR A 635 -13.29 9.86 -43.79
CA THR A 635 -12.31 10.07 -44.88
C THR A 635 -10.94 10.50 -44.31
N LYS A 636 -10.92 11.44 -43.34
CA LYS A 636 -9.68 11.91 -42.72
C LYS A 636 -9.00 10.80 -41.90
N LEU A 637 -9.80 10.03 -41.15
CA LEU A 637 -9.31 8.90 -40.36
C LEU A 637 -8.73 7.79 -41.24
N LEU A 638 -9.29 7.56 -42.44
CA LEU A 638 -8.76 6.60 -43.40
C LEU A 638 -7.42 7.06 -43.99
N GLU A 639 -7.25 8.35 -44.29
CA GLU A 639 -5.98 8.92 -44.77
C GLU A 639 -4.90 8.80 -43.67
N GLU A 640 -5.24 9.09 -42.42
CA GLU A 640 -4.34 8.90 -41.27
C GLU A 640 -3.94 7.44 -41.11
N LEU A 641 -4.90 6.51 -41.20
CA LEU A 641 -4.65 5.08 -41.15
C LEU A 641 -3.73 4.57 -42.26
N GLN A 642 -3.86 5.11 -43.49
CA GLN A 642 -2.97 4.79 -44.60
C GLN A 642 -1.53 5.25 -44.32
N SER A 643 -1.36 6.46 -43.80
CA SER A 643 -0.05 6.99 -43.41
C SER A 643 0.63 6.14 -42.33
N ILE A 644 -0.12 5.76 -41.27
CA ILE A 644 0.37 4.89 -40.22
C ILE A 644 0.77 3.52 -40.77
N ASN A 645 -0.04 2.93 -41.68
CA ASN A 645 0.28 1.66 -42.32
C ASN A 645 1.58 1.72 -43.14
N ALA A 646 1.83 2.82 -43.84
CA ALA A 646 3.07 3.01 -44.60
C ALA A 646 4.31 3.08 -43.69
N LEU A 647 4.22 3.88 -42.60
CA LEU A 647 5.28 3.95 -41.57
C LEU A 647 5.55 2.61 -40.92
N LYS A 648 4.50 1.91 -40.51
CA LYS A 648 4.60 0.58 -39.91
C LYS A 648 5.25 -0.45 -40.81
N LYS A 649 4.94 -0.40 -42.14
CA LYS A 649 5.60 -1.25 -43.12
C LYS A 649 7.11 -0.98 -43.15
N THR A 650 7.52 0.27 -43.15
CA THR A 650 8.94 0.67 -43.15
C THR A 650 9.67 0.17 -41.92
N ILE A 651 9.08 0.36 -40.76
CA ILE A 651 9.65 -0.14 -39.48
C ILE A 651 9.76 -1.69 -39.48
N ASN A 652 8.74 -2.39 -39.99
CA ASN A 652 8.77 -3.86 -40.03
C ASN A 652 9.78 -4.43 -41.04
N ILE A 653 10.10 -3.67 -42.10
CA ILE A 653 11.21 -3.99 -42.98
C ILE A 653 12.55 -3.83 -42.27
N LYS A 654 12.74 -2.72 -41.52
CA LYS A 654 13.97 -2.50 -40.72
C LYS A 654 14.13 -3.54 -39.60
N LEU A 655 13.03 -3.99 -39.00
CA LEU A 655 13.03 -5.09 -38.01
C LEU A 655 13.26 -6.48 -38.63
N GLY A 656 13.30 -6.61 -39.95
CA GLY A 656 13.47 -7.87 -40.66
C GLY A 656 12.24 -8.79 -40.61
N ARG A 657 11.06 -8.26 -40.25
CA ARG A 657 9.80 -9.02 -40.17
C ARG A 657 9.09 -9.15 -41.53
N ILE A 658 9.40 -8.27 -42.49
CA ILE A 658 8.87 -8.27 -43.84
C ILE A 658 10.06 -8.11 -44.80
N LYS A 659 10.12 -8.94 -45.87
CA LYS A 659 11.12 -8.78 -46.93
C LYS A 659 10.85 -7.50 -47.72
N LYS A 660 11.91 -6.79 -48.15
CA LYS A 660 11.84 -5.60 -49.01
C LYS A 660 11.02 -5.84 -50.28
#